data_d23c7cd1ad686b12e30ed28c67f1dcab
#
_entry.id   d23c7cd1ad686b12e30ed28c67f1dcab
#
_cell.length_a   1.000
_cell.length_b   1.000
_cell.length_c   1.000
_cell.angle_alpha   90.00
_cell.angle_beta   90.00
_cell.angle_gamma   90.00
#
_symmetry.space_group_name_H-M   'P 1'
#
loop_
_entity.id
_entity.type
_entity.pdbx_description
1 polymer ?
#
loop_
_entity_poly.entity_id
_entity_poly.type
_entity_poly.pdbx_seq_one_letter_code
_entity_poly.pdbx_strand_id
1 'polypeptide(L)'
;MRGKYKFYIWIVGFVSMFLHGKTDAQQALYPLLEKKSWSQVLEENEYKWHPPYTINLLIHPLHSSDWIYLNPSMVVSRRHVIRNISSTNFEQRKKAESQEDLVVQFAFDNPPFIPDFRLTNLRLAEDKYPVATADYFANDIYYKIEYAATVLDDSQTLLCLRVGAKNESDKIKQIMIRSKIGYYSENKMFDYHYIPYRWTNEKWKDYDQVVLKEHSIYKGQQLIGEVVSENMNLFWEEKKSYTDKEYEDILYPQVWYGSGYVTPEFRVKDMHRVVCAMKEVQPNDSAFFVLKLLVNDSLITSFHEESLKQLTFKDVKEKAIADFKVPFTDKTLKTEFKRDEWEDLFCSLQLSTLQLLVNDFQNKMYQPAQGGSSERFFVWVFEAVQMLRPMLRTGQFESVKKSLDYIFSLQDAGFPPVGKFTTTSGAIGTTGPRWANTTGMALALACDYYLYSKDQQFMEDYLSKILKAVHWILGEIKATRVLNSDGSRPLTYGLMPFAVASDGDAGYFVSATDIFSFWGLEKAVLFLESIRHAEAVSMRKELEQYRSDLLFTIKHLAQPNGYIDRKITTDDSNVQEAIKFINTDIMAPIATVGIISPESELFKKYIDYYENNVAVDYFMGKMDREIFYIIQCEHYWQPIYLMLGEWKKAFMTLQTCLKYGMSHDAHQTQERFNLRNPAFAPWQPNGSGNGRIIDMMLNALYFENKD
;
A
#
# COMPACT_ATOMS: atom_id res chain seq x y z
N MET A 1 23.71 -30.03 21.81
CA MET A 1 23.04 -28.74 22.05
C MET A 1 21.75 -28.69 21.25
N ARG A 2 20.67 -29.13 21.84
CA ARG A 2 19.31 -29.08 21.28
C ARG A 2 18.60 -28.00 22.06
N GLY A 3 18.07 -26.98 21.36
CA GLY A 3 17.24 -25.98 22.01
C GLY A 3 16.86 -24.84 21.09
N LYS A 4 15.55 -24.67 20.92
CA LYS A 4 14.83 -23.47 20.51
C LYS A 4 14.57 -23.24 19.01
N TYR A 5 13.69 -24.08 18.46
CA TYR A 5 12.76 -23.65 17.41
C TYR A 5 11.34 -24.08 17.80
N LYS A 6 10.75 -23.41 18.78
CA LYS A 6 9.35 -23.58 19.20
C LYS A 6 8.73 -22.20 19.43
N PHE A 7 8.54 -21.40 18.40
CA PHE A 7 7.85 -20.11 18.58
C PHE A 7 6.88 -19.71 17.47
N TYR A 8 6.62 -20.57 16.49
CA TYR A 8 5.77 -20.20 15.34
C TYR A 8 4.46 -20.98 15.19
N ILE A 9 4.08 -21.83 16.14
CA ILE A 9 2.86 -22.67 16.03
C ILE A 9 1.66 -22.09 16.81
N TRP A 10 1.82 -20.98 17.56
CA TRP A 10 0.74 -20.44 18.40
C TRP A 10 -0.18 -19.42 17.73
N ILE A 11 0.05 -19.02 16.51
CA ILE A 11 -0.78 -18.01 15.82
C ILE A 11 -1.99 -18.61 15.11
N VAL A 12 -1.95 -19.88 14.73
CA VAL A 12 -3.05 -20.52 13.98
C VAL A 12 -4.15 -21.11 14.89
N GLY A 13 -3.84 -21.38 16.16
CA GLY A 13 -4.80 -22.01 17.10
C GLY A 13 -5.79 -21.04 17.75
N PHE A 14 -5.56 -19.73 17.72
CA PHE A 14 -6.39 -18.75 18.44
C PHE A 14 -7.54 -18.17 17.60
N VAL A 15 -7.56 -18.41 16.31
CA VAL A 15 -8.58 -17.85 15.39
C VAL A 15 -9.94 -18.55 15.51
N SER A 16 -9.99 -19.77 16.01
CA SER A 16 -11.25 -20.53 16.06
C SER A 16 -12.11 -20.35 17.31
N MET A 17 -11.58 -19.75 18.38
CA MET A 17 -12.30 -19.62 19.65
C MET A 17 -13.02 -18.28 19.89
N PHE A 18 -12.76 -17.25 19.08
CA PHE A 18 -13.35 -15.91 19.28
C PHE A 18 -14.45 -15.52 18.29
N LEU A 19 -14.92 -16.46 17.44
CA LEU A 19 -15.95 -16.16 16.45
C LEU A 19 -17.41 -16.19 17.00
N HIS A 20 -17.61 -16.32 18.29
CA HIS A 20 -18.96 -16.54 18.87
C HIS A 20 -19.47 -15.40 19.77
N GLY A 21 -18.93 -14.20 19.66
CA GLY A 21 -19.39 -13.08 20.49
C GLY A 21 -19.47 -11.74 19.77
N LYS A 22 -20.06 -11.67 18.59
CA LYS A 22 -20.46 -10.38 18.03
C LYS A 22 -21.69 -9.90 18.75
N THR A 23 -21.63 -8.76 19.42
CA THR A 23 -22.82 -8.12 19.96
C THR A 23 -23.70 -7.62 18.82
N ASP A 24 -25.02 -7.72 18.94
CA ASP A 24 -25.99 -7.24 17.94
C ASP A 24 -25.77 -5.80 17.50
N ALA A 25 -25.18 -4.97 18.37
CA ALA A 25 -24.82 -3.58 18.06
C ALA A 25 -23.71 -3.45 16.99
N GLN A 26 -22.74 -4.37 16.91
CA GLN A 26 -21.72 -4.36 15.86
C GLN A 26 -22.27 -4.79 14.50
N GLN A 27 -23.25 -5.69 14.49
CA GLN A 27 -23.93 -6.08 13.25
C GLN A 27 -24.78 -4.95 12.68
N ALA A 28 -25.37 -4.10 13.53
CA ALA A 28 -26.17 -2.96 13.10
C ALA A 28 -25.32 -1.85 12.45
N LEU A 29 -24.05 -1.70 12.84
CA LEU A 29 -23.15 -0.68 12.29
C LEU A 29 -22.54 -1.06 10.94
N TYR A 30 -22.38 -2.37 10.69
CA TYR A 30 -21.82 -2.91 9.46
C TYR A 30 -22.79 -3.95 8.90
N PRO A 31 -23.83 -3.52 8.18
CA PRO A 31 -24.77 -4.44 7.60
C PRO A 31 -24.03 -5.46 6.71
N LEU A 32 -24.39 -6.72 6.84
CA LEU A 32 -23.85 -7.76 6.01
C LEU A 32 -24.18 -7.47 4.54
N LEU A 33 -23.18 -7.50 3.69
CA LEU A 33 -23.39 -7.48 2.26
C LEU A 33 -23.95 -8.85 1.85
N GLU A 34 -25.01 -8.85 1.07
CA GLU A 34 -25.55 -10.06 0.51
C GLU A 34 -24.51 -10.70 -0.43
N LYS A 35 -24.35 -12.01 -0.30
CA LYS A 35 -23.54 -12.76 -1.25
C LYS A 35 -24.30 -12.82 -2.57
N LYS A 36 -23.56 -12.55 -3.66
CA LYS A 36 -24.10 -12.56 -5.01
C LYS A 36 -23.34 -13.55 -5.86
N SER A 37 -24.09 -14.27 -6.66
CA SER A 37 -23.50 -15.10 -7.70
C SER A 37 -22.91 -14.23 -8.81
N TRP A 38 -22.07 -14.84 -9.62
CA TRP A 38 -21.50 -14.20 -10.81
C TRP A 38 -22.58 -13.60 -11.73
N SER A 39 -23.66 -14.34 -12.02
CA SER A 39 -24.78 -13.85 -12.82
C SER A 39 -25.47 -12.64 -12.19
N GLN A 40 -25.70 -12.65 -10.89
CA GLN A 40 -26.30 -11.53 -10.19
C GLN A 40 -25.43 -10.26 -10.25
N VAL A 41 -24.11 -10.41 -10.15
CA VAL A 41 -23.19 -9.26 -10.29
C VAL A 41 -23.22 -8.68 -11.71
N LEU A 42 -23.34 -9.53 -12.73
CA LEU A 42 -23.44 -9.10 -14.13
C LEU A 42 -24.76 -8.42 -14.48
N GLU A 43 -25.87 -8.82 -13.83
CA GLU A 43 -27.20 -8.29 -14.09
C GLU A 43 -27.48 -6.97 -13.37
N GLU A 44 -26.74 -6.66 -12.30
CA GLU A 44 -26.98 -5.46 -11.52
C GLU A 44 -26.34 -4.23 -12.15
N ASN A 45 -27.16 -3.26 -12.53
CA ASN A 45 -26.70 -1.97 -13.01
C ASN A 45 -26.36 -0.98 -11.89
N GLU A 46 -26.93 -1.17 -10.69
CA GLU A 46 -26.65 -0.32 -9.53
C GLU A 46 -26.27 -1.16 -8.31
N TYR A 47 -25.07 -0.91 -7.78
CA TYR A 47 -24.61 -1.53 -6.56
C TYR A 47 -25.08 -0.75 -5.34
N LYS A 48 -25.72 -1.40 -4.37
CA LYS A 48 -25.86 -0.83 -3.03
C LYS A 48 -24.51 -0.79 -2.35
N TRP A 49 -24.13 0.40 -2.00
CA TRP A 49 -22.77 0.77 -1.71
C TRP A 49 -22.42 0.73 -0.22
N HIS A 50 -21.36 0.01 0.14
CA HIS A 50 -20.66 0.14 1.42
C HIS A 50 -19.15 0.13 1.15
N PRO A 51 -18.55 1.29 0.81
CA PRO A 51 -17.12 1.36 0.55
C PRO A 51 -16.34 1.10 1.84
N PRO A 52 -15.14 0.53 1.75
CA PRO A 52 -14.17 0.57 2.84
C PRO A 52 -13.91 2.01 3.29
N TYR A 53 -13.63 2.18 4.58
CA TYR A 53 -13.25 3.49 5.10
C TYR A 53 -11.78 3.79 4.82
N THR A 54 -11.45 5.06 4.63
CA THR A 54 -10.08 5.52 4.75
C THR A 54 -9.69 5.47 6.22
N ILE A 55 -8.64 4.72 6.51
CA ILE A 55 -8.06 4.60 7.85
C ILE A 55 -6.75 5.38 7.91
N ASN A 56 -5.96 5.33 6.82
CA ASN A 56 -4.73 6.07 6.68
C ASN A 56 -4.68 6.75 5.32
N LEU A 57 -4.58 8.06 5.34
CA LEU A 57 -4.34 8.89 4.17
C LEU A 57 -2.93 9.48 4.26
N LEU A 58 -2.15 9.36 3.20
CA LEU A 58 -0.88 10.10 3.09
C LEU A 58 -1.16 11.54 2.67
N ILE A 59 -0.61 12.49 3.45
CA ILE A 59 -0.73 13.93 3.17
C ILE A 59 0.62 14.62 3.02
N HIS A 60 1.71 13.85 2.94
CA HIS A 60 3.06 14.40 2.76
C HIS A 60 3.33 14.76 1.30
N PRO A 61 4.28 15.65 1.04
CA PRO A 61 4.75 15.99 -0.31
C PRO A 61 5.29 14.78 -1.06
N LEU A 62 5.29 14.85 -2.39
CA LEU A 62 5.82 13.79 -3.25
C LEU A 62 7.29 13.48 -2.90
N HIS A 63 7.62 12.21 -2.93
CA HIS A 63 8.97 11.69 -2.70
C HIS A 63 9.59 12.04 -1.35
N SER A 64 8.80 12.46 -0.37
CA SER A 64 9.29 12.77 0.97
C SER A 64 9.83 11.52 1.66
N SER A 65 10.85 11.70 2.50
CA SER A 65 11.31 10.67 3.44
C SER A 65 10.52 10.66 4.75
N ASP A 66 9.70 11.67 4.96
CA ASP A 66 8.82 11.77 6.12
C ASP A 66 7.39 11.55 5.66
N TRP A 67 6.85 10.40 5.98
CA TRP A 67 5.46 10.08 5.70
C TRP A 67 4.55 10.68 6.77
N ILE A 68 3.59 11.46 6.33
CA ILE A 68 2.60 12.06 7.21
C ILE A 68 1.26 11.37 6.93
N TYR A 69 0.77 10.66 7.94
CA TYR A 69 -0.50 9.96 7.92
C TYR A 69 -1.58 10.78 8.59
N LEU A 70 -2.71 10.87 7.95
CA LEU A 70 -3.95 11.37 8.53
C LEU A 70 -4.90 10.20 8.77
N ASN A 71 -5.45 10.14 9.98
CA ASN A 71 -6.57 9.28 10.31
C ASN A 71 -7.87 10.07 10.37
N PRO A 72 -9.01 9.51 9.94
CA PRO A 72 -10.31 10.18 10.02
C PRO A 72 -10.75 10.57 11.44
N SER A 73 -10.23 9.95 12.50
CA SER A 73 -10.41 10.44 13.87
C SER A 73 -9.66 11.75 14.16
N MET A 74 -9.19 12.43 13.12
CA MET A 74 -8.45 13.69 13.18
C MET A 74 -7.13 13.58 13.94
N VAL A 75 -6.42 12.46 13.74
CA VAL A 75 -5.06 12.26 14.25
C VAL A 75 -4.08 12.31 13.11
N VAL A 76 -2.99 13.03 13.30
CA VAL A 76 -1.87 13.10 12.35
C VAL A 76 -0.64 12.46 12.98
N SER A 77 0.03 11.61 12.24
CA SER A 77 1.32 11.06 12.64
C SER A 77 2.37 11.21 11.55
N ARG A 78 3.57 11.55 11.95
CA ARG A 78 4.72 11.57 11.05
C ARG A 78 5.61 10.39 11.33
N ARG A 79 5.98 9.67 10.28
CA ARG A 79 6.95 8.58 10.33
C ARG A 79 8.11 8.84 9.39
N HIS A 80 9.31 8.73 9.91
CA HIS A 80 10.50 8.81 9.08
C HIS A 80 10.71 7.49 8.34
N VAL A 81 10.79 7.54 7.02
CA VAL A 81 11.12 6.37 6.20
C VAL A 81 12.62 6.15 6.23
N ILE A 82 13.04 4.99 6.70
CA ILE A 82 14.44 4.67 6.82
C ILE A 82 14.95 4.16 5.49
N ARG A 83 15.93 4.87 4.96
CA ARG A 83 16.57 4.60 3.69
C ARG A 83 17.78 3.70 3.88
N ASN A 84 18.09 2.92 2.83
CA ASN A 84 19.36 2.20 2.71
C ASN A 84 19.76 1.39 3.94
N ILE A 85 18.77 0.80 4.62
CA ILE A 85 19.10 -0.18 5.62
C ILE A 85 19.77 -1.33 4.88
N SER A 86 21.07 -1.47 5.13
CA SER A 86 21.73 -2.72 4.79
C SER A 86 20.97 -3.83 5.51
N SER A 87 20.33 -4.67 4.74
CA SER A 87 19.56 -5.81 5.18
C SER A 87 20.36 -6.75 6.07
N THR A 88 21.68 -6.67 6.00
CA THR A 88 22.63 -7.45 6.81
C THR A 88 22.91 -6.78 8.17
N ASN A 89 22.52 -5.53 8.39
CA ASN A 89 22.80 -4.82 9.62
C ASN A 89 21.57 -4.71 10.52
N PHE A 90 21.33 -5.75 11.31
CA PHE A 90 20.24 -5.82 12.28
C PHE A 90 20.24 -4.64 13.28
N GLU A 91 21.42 -4.15 13.69
CA GLU A 91 21.53 -3.03 14.61
C GLU A 91 21.11 -1.69 13.96
N GLN A 92 21.41 -1.49 12.67
CA GLN A 92 20.91 -0.33 11.94
C GLN A 92 19.38 -0.35 11.85
N ARG A 93 18.79 -1.52 11.58
CA ARG A 93 17.33 -1.68 11.56
C ARG A 93 16.73 -1.37 12.92
N LYS A 94 17.28 -1.94 13.99
CA LYS A 94 16.83 -1.73 15.37
C LYS A 94 16.92 -0.26 15.79
N LYS A 95 18.03 0.42 15.44
CA LYS A 95 18.21 1.85 15.70
C LYS A 95 17.19 2.69 14.94
N ALA A 96 16.90 2.31 13.72
CA ALA A 96 15.94 2.97 12.87
C ALA A 96 14.49 2.80 13.37
N GLU A 97 14.15 1.63 13.90
CA GLU A 97 12.86 1.34 14.51
C GLU A 97 12.64 2.04 15.86
N SER A 98 13.72 2.47 16.50
CA SER A 98 13.67 3.24 17.76
C SER A 98 13.50 4.75 17.57
N GLN A 99 13.38 5.24 16.33
CA GLN A 99 13.13 6.65 16.09
C GLN A 99 11.72 7.06 16.55
N GLU A 100 11.67 8.27 17.10
CA GLU A 100 10.43 8.85 17.57
C GLU A 100 9.59 9.38 16.41
N ASP A 101 8.30 9.06 16.41
CA ASP A 101 7.33 9.60 15.46
C ASP A 101 6.59 10.78 16.10
N LEU A 102 6.45 11.89 15.38
CA LEU A 102 5.64 13.03 15.79
C LEU A 102 4.16 12.66 15.66
N VAL A 103 3.36 13.02 16.66
CA VAL A 103 1.91 12.82 16.64
C VAL A 103 1.18 14.07 17.09
N VAL A 104 0.10 14.38 16.37
CA VAL A 104 -0.86 15.41 16.75
C VAL A 104 -2.23 14.78 16.86
N GLN A 105 -2.83 14.91 18.03
CA GLN A 105 -4.16 14.41 18.34
C GLN A 105 -5.06 15.56 18.79
N PHE A 106 -6.30 15.57 18.33
CA PHE A 106 -7.30 16.57 18.72
C PHE A 106 -8.39 15.96 19.58
N ALA A 107 -8.89 16.74 20.51
CA ALA A 107 -10.14 16.47 21.21
C ALA A 107 -10.98 17.75 21.25
N PHE A 108 -12.26 17.58 21.08
CA PHE A 108 -13.23 18.67 20.88
C PHE A 108 -14.20 18.74 22.05
N ASP A 109 -14.68 19.96 22.33
CA ASP A 109 -15.73 20.28 23.28
C ASP A 109 -15.34 20.10 24.76
N ASN A 110 -16.33 20.24 25.66
CA ASN A 110 -16.20 20.08 27.10
C ASN A 110 -17.52 19.49 27.68
N PRO A 111 -17.54 18.20 28.07
CA PRO A 111 -16.41 17.26 28.16
C PRO A 111 -15.78 16.96 26.79
N PRO A 112 -14.47 16.67 26.75
CA PRO A 112 -13.79 16.44 25.50
C PRO A 112 -14.17 15.10 24.87
N PHE A 113 -14.29 15.07 23.55
CA PHE A 113 -14.44 13.85 22.76
C PHE A 113 -13.46 13.83 21.60
N ILE A 114 -13.23 12.64 21.04
CA ILE A 114 -12.46 12.41 19.82
C ILE A 114 -13.44 11.92 18.74
N PRO A 115 -13.36 12.44 17.50
CA PRO A 115 -14.27 12.04 16.44
C PRO A 115 -14.27 10.55 16.14
N ASP A 116 -15.45 9.98 15.98
CA ASP A 116 -15.59 8.62 15.45
C ASP A 116 -15.25 8.64 13.96
N PHE A 117 -14.20 7.89 13.56
CA PHE A 117 -13.74 7.86 12.18
C PHE A 117 -14.81 7.43 11.17
N ARG A 118 -15.82 6.67 11.60
CA ARG A 118 -16.94 6.23 10.74
C ARG A 118 -17.92 7.34 10.40
N LEU A 119 -17.96 8.39 11.22
CA LEU A 119 -18.84 9.54 11.10
C LEU A 119 -18.09 10.79 10.62
N THR A 120 -16.78 10.70 10.48
CA THR A 120 -15.96 11.78 9.94
C THR A 120 -16.04 11.78 8.43
N ASN A 121 -16.32 12.93 7.86
CA ASN A 121 -16.33 13.14 6.42
C ASN A 121 -14.95 13.63 5.99
N LEU A 122 -14.21 12.77 5.27
CA LEU A 122 -12.89 13.06 4.76
C LEU A 122 -12.95 13.39 3.27
N ARG A 123 -12.22 14.42 2.84
CA ARG A 123 -12.20 14.86 1.44
C ARG A 123 -10.80 15.32 1.04
N LEU A 124 -10.48 15.10 -0.23
CA LEU A 124 -9.27 15.63 -0.87
C LEU A 124 -9.56 16.99 -1.52
N ALA A 125 -8.55 17.84 -1.66
CA ALA A 125 -8.69 19.07 -2.42
C ALA A 125 -8.91 18.75 -3.91
N GLU A 126 -9.90 19.40 -4.53
CA GLU A 126 -10.32 19.13 -5.91
C GLU A 126 -10.58 17.62 -6.16
N ASP A 127 -11.04 16.88 -5.11
CA ASP A 127 -11.33 15.44 -5.09
C ASP A 127 -10.16 14.51 -5.48
N LYS A 128 -8.93 15.03 -5.59
CA LYS A 128 -7.75 14.28 -6.05
C LYS A 128 -6.43 14.59 -5.35
N TYR A 129 -6.21 15.82 -4.89
CA TYR A 129 -4.92 16.19 -4.31
C TYR A 129 -4.86 15.87 -2.82
N PRO A 130 -3.76 15.27 -2.32
CA PRO A 130 -3.61 14.89 -0.91
C PRO A 130 -3.37 16.11 0.02
N VAL A 131 -4.23 17.10 -0.12
CA VAL A 131 -4.48 18.22 0.78
C VAL A 131 -5.88 17.99 1.32
N ALA A 132 -5.99 17.54 2.55
CA ALA A 132 -7.22 16.95 3.05
C ALA A 132 -8.06 17.91 3.87
N THR A 133 -9.35 17.62 3.98
CA THR A 133 -10.26 18.20 4.94
C THR A 133 -11.01 17.09 5.65
N ALA A 134 -11.03 17.11 6.98
CA ALA A 134 -11.84 16.22 7.81
C ALA A 134 -12.88 17.04 8.57
N ASP A 135 -14.14 16.63 8.48
CA ASP A 135 -15.28 17.27 9.13
C ASP A 135 -16.00 16.27 10.05
N TYR A 136 -16.48 16.76 11.18
CA TYR A 136 -17.28 15.99 12.13
C TYR A 136 -18.38 16.85 12.74
N PHE A 137 -19.60 16.32 12.76
CA PHE A 137 -20.75 17.04 13.34
C PHE A 137 -21.16 16.43 14.69
N ALA A 138 -21.15 17.23 15.73
CA ALA A 138 -21.63 16.84 17.06
C ALA A 138 -22.14 18.05 17.81
N ASN A 139 -23.21 17.88 18.63
CA ASN A 139 -23.76 18.89 19.52
C ASN A 139 -24.14 20.22 18.81
N ASP A 140 -24.64 20.15 17.58
CA ASP A 140 -24.95 21.29 16.70
C ASP A 140 -23.69 22.11 16.32
N ILE A 141 -22.50 21.54 16.44
CA ILE A 141 -21.22 22.13 16.04
C ILE A 141 -20.63 21.31 14.93
N TYR A 142 -20.16 21.99 13.91
CA TYR A 142 -19.44 21.39 12.79
C TYR A 142 -17.95 21.62 12.97
N TYR A 143 -17.24 20.61 13.46
CA TYR A 143 -15.78 20.65 13.65
C TYR A 143 -15.08 20.37 12.34
N LYS A 144 -13.98 21.08 12.07
CA LYS A 144 -13.25 20.97 10.82
C LYS A 144 -11.76 21.07 11.02
N ILE A 145 -11.00 20.22 10.36
CA ILE A 145 -9.55 20.37 10.20
C ILE A 145 -9.20 20.31 8.73
N GLU A 146 -8.46 21.29 8.26
CA GLU A 146 -7.83 21.33 6.94
C GLU A 146 -6.33 21.02 7.11
N TYR A 147 -5.80 20.13 6.28
CA TYR A 147 -4.44 19.62 6.35
C TYR A 147 -3.69 19.96 5.07
N ALA A 148 -2.51 20.56 5.21
CA ALA A 148 -1.61 20.81 4.10
C ALA A 148 -0.16 20.61 4.55
N ALA A 149 0.68 20.06 3.68
CA ALA A 149 2.11 19.91 3.94
C ALA A 149 2.91 20.29 2.70
N THR A 150 4.04 20.97 2.89
CA THR A 150 4.94 21.36 1.80
C THR A 150 6.39 21.17 2.18
N VAL A 151 7.22 20.86 1.19
CA VAL A 151 8.68 20.84 1.35
C VAL A 151 9.21 22.25 1.49
N LEU A 152 10.04 22.51 2.51
CA LEU A 152 10.82 23.73 2.64
C LEU A 152 12.16 23.58 1.92
N ASP A 153 12.82 22.45 2.14
CA ASP A 153 14.04 22.00 1.44
C ASP A 153 14.15 20.45 1.51
N ASP A 154 15.26 19.91 1.05
CA ASP A 154 15.51 18.44 1.02
C ASP A 154 15.46 17.78 2.41
N SER A 155 15.56 18.52 3.49
CA SER A 155 15.64 18.02 4.85
C SER A 155 14.39 18.27 5.69
N GLN A 156 13.48 19.15 5.24
CA GLN A 156 12.40 19.62 6.09
C GLN A 156 11.07 19.77 5.35
N THR A 157 10.02 19.31 6.00
CA THR A 157 8.62 19.48 5.60
C THR A 157 7.89 20.34 6.63
N LEU A 158 7.12 21.32 6.17
CA LEU A 158 6.20 22.10 6.99
C LEU A 158 4.80 21.52 6.88
N LEU A 159 4.26 21.08 8.01
CA LEU A 159 2.88 20.65 8.18
C LEU A 159 2.04 21.80 8.74
N CYS A 160 0.95 22.14 8.08
CA CYS A 160 -0.01 23.16 8.54
C CYS A 160 -1.40 22.54 8.69
N LEU A 161 -2.01 22.79 9.84
CA LEU A 161 -3.34 22.35 10.23
C LEU A 161 -4.18 23.56 10.58
N ARG A 162 -5.27 23.81 9.82
CA ARG A 162 -6.24 24.85 10.15
C ARG A 162 -7.42 24.18 10.85
N VAL A 163 -7.55 24.43 12.14
CA VAL A 163 -8.44 23.71 13.05
C VAL A 163 -9.51 24.66 13.56
N GLY A 164 -10.76 24.24 13.55
CA GLY A 164 -11.83 25.08 14.06
C GLY A 164 -13.20 24.43 14.06
N ALA A 165 -14.19 25.28 14.23
CA ALA A 165 -15.57 24.82 14.29
C ALA A 165 -16.53 25.93 13.84
N LYS A 166 -17.72 25.51 13.36
CA LYS A 166 -18.85 26.36 13.04
C LYS A 166 -20.03 26.01 13.96
N ASN A 167 -20.65 26.99 14.53
CA ASN A 167 -21.84 26.82 15.32
C ASN A 167 -23.08 26.81 14.40
N GLU A 168 -23.72 25.66 14.26
CA GLU A 168 -24.93 25.47 13.45
C GLU A 168 -26.21 25.61 14.27
N SER A 169 -26.11 25.90 15.59
CA SER A 169 -27.26 26.10 16.44
C SER A 169 -27.81 27.55 16.38
N ASP A 170 -28.97 27.76 16.93
CA ASP A 170 -29.61 29.08 17.15
C ASP A 170 -29.14 29.78 18.44
N LYS A 171 -28.18 29.18 19.18
CA LYS A 171 -27.67 29.66 20.46
C LYS A 171 -26.17 29.89 20.41
N ILE A 172 -25.68 30.78 21.26
CA ILE A 172 -24.26 30.95 21.50
C ILE A 172 -23.71 29.66 22.07
N LYS A 173 -22.62 29.15 21.50
CA LYS A 173 -21.92 27.95 21.97
C LYS A 173 -20.49 28.32 22.38
N GLN A 174 -20.01 27.73 23.47
CA GLN A 174 -18.61 27.75 23.81
C GLN A 174 -17.91 26.57 23.11
N ILE A 175 -17.01 26.89 22.23
CA ILE A 175 -16.19 25.89 21.52
C ILE A 175 -14.85 25.79 22.21
N MET A 176 -14.40 24.57 22.48
CA MET A 176 -13.08 24.25 23.03
C MET A 176 -12.42 23.15 22.23
N ILE A 177 -11.20 23.39 21.75
CA ILE A 177 -10.42 22.43 20.99
C ILE A 177 -9.07 22.23 21.70
N ARG A 178 -8.71 20.99 21.95
CA ARG A 178 -7.43 20.60 22.53
C ARG A 178 -6.57 19.92 21.48
N SER A 179 -5.32 20.36 21.37
CA SER A 179 -4.31 19.81 20.47
C SER A 179 -3.16 19.26 21.30
N LYS A 180 -3.02 17.94 21.30
CA LYS A 180 -1.89 17.26 21.92
C LYS A 180 -0.82 17.02 20.88
N ILE A 181 0.38 17.48 21.15
CA ILE A 181 1.55 17.30 20.31
C ILE A 181 2.57 16.50 21.12
N GLY A 182 3.05 15.41 20.58
CA GLY A 182 3.97 14.55 21.28
C GLY A 182 4.79 13.68 20.34
N TYR A 183 5.71 12.92 20.93
CA TYR A 183 6.56 11.98 20.22
C TYR A 183 6.36 10.58 20.74
N TYR A 184 6.46 9.63 19.84
CA TYR A 184 6.21 8.23 20.12
C TYR A 184 7.34 7.37 19.56
N SER A 185 7.89 6.46 20.37
CA SER A 185 8.84 5.47 19.89
C SER A 185 8.28 4.05 20.00
N GLU A 186 8.29 3.35 18.90
CA GLU A 186 7.84 1.97 18.82
C GLU A 186 9.04 1.02 18.88
N ASN A 187 9.10 0.20 19.90
CA ASN A 187 10.18 -0.79 20.09
C ASN A 187 9.86 -2.17 19.48
N LYS A 188 8.78 -2.30 18.71
CA LYS A 188 8.34 -3.60 18.19
C LYS A 188 8.48 -3.69 16.69
N MET A 189 9.38 -4.54 16.27
CA MET A 189 9.85 -4.77 14.92
C MET A 189 8.83 -5.41 13.95
N PHE A 190 7.73 -5.99 14.42
CA PHE A 190 6.87 -6.87 13.62
C PHE A 190 5.41 -6.80 14.00
N ASP A 191 4.90 -5.64 14.24
CA ASP A 191 3.47 -5.54 14.42
C ASP A 191 2.81 -5.18 13.07
N TYR A 192 2.72 -6.18 12.17
CA TYR A 192 2.20 -6.11 10.81
C TYR A 192 0.75 -5.60 10.67
N HIS A 193 0.08 -5.43 11.78
CA HIS A 193 -1.34 -5.13 11.84
C HIS A 193 -1.63 -3.75 12.41
N TYR A 194 -0.60 -2.88 12.45
CA TYR A 194 -0.74 -1.61 13.11
C TYR A 194 -1.15 -0.52 12.18
N ILE A 195 -2.28 -0.13 12.47
CA ILE A 195 -2.66 1.26 12.40
C ILE A 195 -1.87 1.99 13.47
N PRO A 196 -1.42 3.20 13.18
CA PRO A 196 -0.66 3.99 14.12
C PRO A 196 -1.39 4.33 15.44
N TYR A 197 -2.35 3.55 15.85
CA TYR A 197 -3.34 3.86 16.89
C TYR A 197 -3.32 2.97 18.12
N ARG A 198 -2.41 2.04 18.25
CA ARG A 198 -2.13 1.45 19.55
C ARG A 198 -1.28 2.40 20.41
N TRP A 199 -1.80 3.56 20.62
CA TRP A 199 -1.22 4.52 21.53
C TRP A 199 -1.67 4.19 22.94
N THR A 200 -0.96 3.26 23.59
CA THR A 200 -1.13 3.07 25.04
C THR A 200 -0.33 4.15 25.75
N ASN A 201 -0.85 4.67 26.85
CA ASN A 201 -0.20 5.68 27.68
C ASN A 201 1.23 5.36 28.10
N GLU A 202 1.57 4.08 28.15
CA GLU A 202 2.89 3.60 28.55
C GLU A 202 3.98 3.88 27.52
N LYS A 203 3.61 4.32 26.30
CA LYS A 203 4.54 4.44 25.18
C LYS A 203 4.78 5.87 24.72
N TRP A 204 4.02 6.83 25.18
CA TRP A 204 4.33 8.21 24.96
C TRP A 204 5.59 8.56 25.73
N LYS A 205 6.70 8.73 25.04
CA LYS A 205 7.92 9.25 25.65
C LYS A 205 7.90 10.78 25.56
N ASP A 206 8.36 11.37 26.64
CA ASP A 206 8.75 12.79 26.68
C ASP A 206 7.64 13.82 26.48
N TYR A 207 6.45 13.57 27.03
CA TYR A 207 5.43 14.63 27.18
C TYR A 207 5.97 15.91 27.80
N ASP A 208 6.98 15.77 28.67
CA ASP A 208 7.55 16.85 29.42
C ASP A 208 8.43 17.76 28.57
N GLN A 209 8.75 17.37 27.34
CA GLN A 209 9.62 18.14 26.46
C GLN A 209 8.88 19.10 25.53
N VAL A 210 7.59 18.85 25.21
CA VAL A 210 6.82 19.73 24.35
C VAL A 210 6.09 20.76 25.19
N VAL A 211 6.33 22.03 24.94
CA VAL A 211 5.70 23.16 25.66
C VAL A 211 5.33 24.28 24.70
N LEU A 212 4.23 24.97 25.00
CA LEU A 212 3.83 26.22 24.34
C LEU A 212 4.37 27.40 25.16
N LYS A 213 5.10 28.30 24.53
CA LYS A 213 5.50 29.59 25.08
C LYS A 213 4.97 30.70 24.16
N GLU A 214 4.04 31.49 24.66
CA GLU A 214 3.28 32.43 23.84
C GLU A 214 2.57 31.74 22.68
N HIS A 215 3.09 31.84 21.47
CA HIS A 215 2.56 31.19 20.26
C HIS A 215 3.51 30.14 19.69
N SER A 216 4.67 29.96 20.29
CA SER A 216 5.74 29.07 19.80
C SER A 216 5.74 27.74 20.55
N ILE A 217 5.88 26.65 19.81
CA ILE A 217 5.93 25.28 20.33
C ILE A 217 7.39 24.82 20.35
N TYR A 218 7.84 24.37 21.50
CA TYR A 218 9.21 23.92 21.69
C TYR A 218 9.26 22.46 22.09
N LYS A 219 10.27 21.72 21.58
CA LYS A 219 10.74 20.45 22.14
C LYS A 219 12.05 20.73 22.88
N GLY A 220 12.02 20.74 24.21
CA GLY A 220 13.14 21.23 25.00
C GLY A 220 13.40 22.72 24.74
N GLN A 221 14.55 23.02 24.12
CA GLN A 221 14.91 24.39 23.74
C GLN A 221 14.68 24.68 22.24
N GLN A 222 14.35 23.68 21.46
CA GLN A 222 14.24 23.79 20.02
C GLN A 222 12.82 24.19 19.62
N LEU A 223 12.70 25.22 18.78
CA LEU A 223 11.43 25.61 18.17
C LEU A 223 11.03 24.56 17.13
N ILE A 224 9.87 23.94 17.33
CA ILE A 224 9.35 22.91 16.41
C ILE A 224 8.04 23.31 15.75
N GLY A 225 7.40 24.37 16.22
CA GLY A 225 6.11 24.77 15.66
C GLY A 225 5.62 26.12 16.16
N GLU A 226 4.50 26.53 15.63
CA GLU A 226 3.81 27.76 15.97
C GLU A 226 2.29 27.53 15.96
N VAL A 227 1.58 28.21 16.86
CA VAL A 227 0.12 28.28 16.86
C VAL A 227 -0.32 29.71 16.59
N VAL A 228 -1.09 29.90 15.54
CA VAL A 228 -1.58 31.23 15.14
C VAL A 228 -3.10 31.26 15.30
N SER A 229 -3.59 32.17 16.14
CA SER A 229 -5.03 32.39 16.26
C SER A 229 -5.56 33.17 15.07
N GLU A 230 -6.62 32.68 14.44
CA GLU A 230 -7.43 33.52 13.55
C GLU A 230 -8.44 34.33 14.36
N ASN A 231 -9.11 33.69 15.33
CA ASN A 231 -10.10 34.37 16.19
C ASN A 231 -10.45 33.59 17.46
N MET A 232 -9.58 32.68 17.94
CA MET A 232 -9.75 31.91 19.17
C MET A 232 -8.74 32.32 20.24
N ASN A 233 -9.09 32.23 21.51
CA ASN A 233 -8.16 32.43 22.61
C ASN A 233 -7.32 31.16 22.79
N LEU A 234 -6.00 31.31 22.71
CA LEU A 234 -5.03 30.21 22.85
C LEU A 234 -4.41 30.22 24.24
N PHE A 235 -4.28 29.06 24.87
CA PHE A 235 -3.61 28.89 26.14
C PHE A 235 -3.03 27.48 26.30
N TRP A 236 -2.11 27.32 27.24
CA TRP A 236 -1.56 26.03 27.60
C TRP A 236 -2.31 25.44 28.78
N GLU A 237 -2.85 24.22 28.63
CA GLU A 237 -3.49 23.45 29.70
C GLU A 237 -2.53 22.39 30.23
N GLU A 238 -1.96 22.63 31.44
CA GLU A 238 -0.94 21.76 32.02
C GLU A 238 -1.52 20.44 32.52
N LYS A 239 -2.62 20.50 33.26
CA LYS A 239 -3.23 19.32 33.87
C LYS A 239 -4.72 19.53 34.12
N LYS A 240 -5.52 18.62 33.62
CA LYS A 240 -6.91 18.45 34.03
C LYS A 240 -7.11 17.02 34.49
N SER A 241 -7.54 16.81 35.75
CA SER A 241 -7.96 15.49 36.20
C SER A 241 -9.40 15.28 35.74
N TYR A 242 -9.58 14.47 34.75
CA TYR A 242 -10.88 13.91 34.42
C TYR A 242 -11.11 12.66 35.29
N THR A 243 -12.31 12.36 35.71
CA THR A 243 -12.63 11.17 36.48
C THR A 243 -12.73 9.95 35.56
N ASP A 244 -12.37 8.78 36.03
CA ASP A 244 -12.43 7.54 35.22
C ASP A 244 -13.86 7.30 34.66
N LYS A 245 -14.88 7.76 35.33
CA LYS A 245 -16.28 7.63 34.92
C LYS A 245 -16.64 8.47 33.68
N GLU A 246 -15.98 9.60 33.48
CA GLU A 246 -16.19 10.46 32.29
C GLU A 246 -15.53 9.86 31.02
N TYR A 247 -14.72 8.82 31.19
CA TYR A 247 -14.00 8.16 30.10
C TYR A 247 -14.59 6.82 29.67
N GLU A 248 -15.35 6.15 30.57
CA GLU A 248 -15.94 4.86 30.26
C GLU A 248 -17.02 4.94 29.19
N ASP A 249 -17.65 6.12 29.03
CA ASP A 249 -18.72 6.35 28.07
C ASP A 249 -18.21 6.68 26.64
N ILE A 250 -16.90 6.93 26.46
CA ILE A 250 -16.29 7.17 25.15
C ILE A 250 -15.68 5.86 24.65
N LEU A 251 -16.54 4.90 24.38
CA LEU A 251 -16.14 3.64 23.75
C LEU A 251 -15.93 3.89 22.25
N TYR A 252 -14.67 3.90 21.83
CA TYR A 252 -14.37 3.81 20.42
C TYR A 252 -14.83 2.47 19.87
N PRO A 253 -15.43 2.45 18.70
CA PRO A 253 -15.78 1.20 18.06
C PRO A 253 -14.50 0.38 17.86
N GLN A 254 -14.58 -0.87 18.22
CA GLN A 254 -13.52 -1.83 17.94
C GLN A 254 -13.39 -1.98 16.42
N VAL A 255 -12.24 -1.66 15.91
CA VAL A 255 -11.89 -1.86 14.51
C VAL A 255 -11.17 -3.20 14.41
N TRP A 256 -11.66 -4.08 13.56
CA TRP A 256 -11.06 -5.40 13.38
C TRP A 256 -9.93 -5.34 12.35
N TYR A 257 -8.72 -5.75 12.74
CA TYR A 257 -7.55 -5.79 11.90
C TYR A 257 -6.90 -7.16 11.96
N GLY A 258 -6.83 -7.84 10.82
CA GLY A 258 -6.21 -9.14 10.74
C GLY A 258 -6.79 -10.12 11.75
N SER A 259 -5.97 -10.69 12.62
CA SER A 259 -6.35 -11.69 13.61
C SER A 259 -6.88 -11.14 14.94
N GLY A 260 -7.08 -9.81 15.07
CA GLY A 260 -7.49 -9.24 16.34
C GLY A 260 -8.32 -7.95 16.24
N TYR A 261 -9.08 -7.68 17.29
CA TYR A 261 -9.71 -6.40 17.49
C TYR A 261 -8.66 -5.39 17.93
N VAL A 262 -8.51 -4.29 17.21
CA VAL A 262 -7.78 -3.13 17.69
C VAL A 262 -8.80 -2.10 18.13
N THR A 263 -8.85 -1.86 19.41
CA THR A 263 -9.48 -0.67 19.96
C THR A 263 -8.47 0.45 19.79
N PRO A 264 -8.74 1.51 19.03
CA PRO A 264 -7.93 2.71 19.12
C PRO A 264 -8.04 3.19 20.58
N GLU A 265 -7.01 2.95 21.37
CA GLU A 265 -6.96 3.42 22.75
C GLU A 265 -6.58 4.91 22.79
N PHE A 266 -7.32 5.73 22.06
CA PHE A 266 -7.26 7.18 22.27
C PHE A 266 -8.06 7.48 23.53
N ARG A 267 -7.35 7.67 24.61
CA ARG A 267 -8.02 8.00 25.86
C ARG A 267 -8.01 9.51 26.03
N VAL A 268 -9.19 10.08 26.15
CA VAL A 268 -9.33 11.50 26.49
C VAL A 268 -8.60 11.84 27.78
N LYS A 269 -8.43 10.87 28.71
CA LYS A 269 -7.61 11.05 29.93
C LYS A 269 -6.17 11.47 29.66
N ASP A 270 -5.65 11.24 28.44
CA ASP A 270 -4.31 11.61 28.04
C ASP A 270 -4.22 13.04 27.49
N MET A 271 -5.34 13.74 27.39
CA MET A 271 -5.39 15.12 26.97
C MET A 271 -5.02 16.09 28.11
N HIS A 272 -3.79 15.95 28.59
CA HIS A 272 -3.11 16.90 29.48
C HIS A 272 -1.86 17.42 28.77
N ARG A 273 -1.33 18.57 29.17
CA ARG A 273 -0.23 19.28 28.49
C ARG A 273 -0.53 19.48 27.01
N VAL A 274 -1.55 20.26 26.76
CA VAL A 274 -2.12 20.47 25.45
C VAL A 274 -2.24 21.95 25.13
N VAL A 275 -2.19 22.27 23.85
CA VAL A 275 -2.62 23.58 23.36
C VAL A 275 -4.14 23.60 23.35
N CYS A 276 -4.72 24.52 24.07
CA CYS A 276 -6.16 24.76 24.07
C CYS A 276 -6.50 26.00 23.26
N ALA A 277 -7.54 25.89 22.45
CA ALA A 277 -8.17 27.00 21.75
C ALA A 277 -9.64 27.08 22.17
N MET A 278 -10.08 28.26 22.61
CA MET A 278 -11.45 28.45 23.11
C MET A 278 -12.07 29.75 22.58
N LYS A 279 -13.38 29.68 22.26
CA LYS A 279 -14.16 30.85 21.90
C LYS A 279 -15.66 30.63 22.15
N GLU A 280 -16.37 31.70 22.51
CA GLU A 280 -17.82 31.77 22.37
C GLU A 280 -18.16 32.15 20.92
N VAL A 281 -18.94 31.31 20.25
CA VAL A 281 -19.28 31.45 18.84
C VAL A 281 -20.77 31.70 18.68
N GLN A 282 -21.10 32.77 18.01
CA GLN A 282 -22.49 33.16 17.71
C GLN A 282 -23.15 32.15 16.76
N PRO A 283 -24.46 32.06 16.69
CA PRO A 283 -25.16 31.26 15.69
C PRO A 283 -24.65 31.52 14.27
N ASN A 284 -24.38 30.44 13.53
CA ASN A 284 -23.87 30.47 12.16
C ASN A 284 -22.45 31.08 11.98
N ASP A 285 -21.77 31.46 13.06
CA ASP A 285 -20.40 31.96 13.02
C ASP A 285 -19.38 30.84 13.20
N SER A 286 -18.10 31.11 12.93
CA SER A 286 -17.01 30.17 12.96
C SER A 286 -15.79 30.67 13.71
N ALA A 287 -15.01 29.76 14.25
CA ALA A 287 -13.78 30.06 14.93
C ALA A 287 -12.67 29.09 14.52
N PHE A 288 -11.46 29.62 14.23
CA PHE A 288 -10.32 28.86 13.76
C PHE A 288 -9.01 29.33 14.40
N PHE A 289 -8.04 28.39 14.40
CA PHE A 289 -6.63 28.65 14.61
C PHE A 289 -5.80 27.79 13.66
N VAL A 290 -4.53 28.13 13.48
CA VAL A 290 -3.60 27.39 12.64
C VAL A 290 -2.48 26.84 13.51
N LEU A 291 -2.25 25.53 13.42
CA LEU A 291 -1.09 24.85 13.99
C LEU A 291 -0.11 24.54 12.87
N LYS A 292 1.13 25.05 13.00
CA LYS A 292 2.23 24.82 12.06
C LYS A 292 3.33 24.03 12.75
N LEU A 293 3.85 22.98 12.11
CA LEU A 293 4.88 22.11 12.66
C LEU A 293 5.97 21.80 11.64
N LEU A 294 7.22 21.91 12.07
CA LEU A 294 8.38 21.38 11.37
C LEU A 294 8.47 19.88 11.66
N VAL A 295 8.36 19.09 10.62
CA VAL A 295 8.12 17.64 10.75
C VAL A 295 9.37 16.89 11.19
N ASN A 296 10.57 17.36 10.77
CA ASN A 296 11.84 16.77 11.17
C ASN A 296 12.54 17.65 12.22
N ASP A 297 12.42 17.27 13.48
CA ASP A 297 12.96 18.00 14.61
C ASP A 297 14.49 17.92 14.76
N SER A 298 15.16 17.03 14.05
CA SER A 298 16.62 16.87 14.14
C SER A 298 17.41 17.80 13.22
N LEU A 299 16.76 18.48 12.28
CA LEU A 299 17.41 19.26 11.23
C LEU A 299 16.78 20.67 11.06
N ILE A 300 16.48 21.35 12.18
CA ILE A 300 15.91 22.69 12.14
C ILE A 300 17.01 23.75 12.05
N THR A 301 16.90 24.62 11.05
CA THR A 301 17.79 25.77 10.79
C THR A 301 17.04 27.08 10.96
N SER A 302 17.76 28.19 10.98
CA SER A 302 17.17 29.55 11.02
C SER A 302 16.24 29.81 9.82
N PHE A 303 16.55 29.26 8.64
CA PHE A 303 15.67 29.35 7.47
C PHE A 303 14.33 28.66 7.72
N HIS A 304 14.34 27.46 8.35
CA HIS A 304 13.12 26.74 8.69
C HIS A 304 12.28 27.50 9.72
N GLU A 305 12.92 28.09 10.74
CA GLU A 305 12.24 28.92 11.75
C GLU A 305 11.62 30.18 11.13
N GLU A 306 12.31 30.82 10.18
CA GLU A 306 11.77 31.95 9.44
C GLU A 306 10.60 31.56 8.55
N SER A 307 10.73 30.47 7.79
CA SER A 307 9.65 29.91 6.96
C SER A 307 8.42 29.58 7.80
N LEU A 308 8.61 28.97 8.98
CA LEU A 308 7.53 28.66 9.92
C LEU A 308 6.74 29.91 10.31
N LYS A 309 7.42 31.04 10.54
CA LYS A 309 6.76 32.30 10.93
C LYS A 309 6.08 33.01 9.76
N GLN A 310 6.70 33.00 8.59
CA GLN A 310 6.23 33.77 7.42
C GLN A 310 5.09 33.10 6.66
N LEU A 311 5.15 31.77 6.47
CA LEU A 311 4.17 31.07 5.64
C LEU A 311 2.82 30.94 6.35
N THR A 312 1.77 31.37 5.67
CA THR A 312 0.39 31.17 6.12
C THR A 312 -0.12 29.79 5.73
N PHE A 313 -1.23 29.34 6.32
CA PHE A 313 -1.92 28.12 5.88
C PHE A 313 -2.29 28.16 4.40
N LYS A 314 -2.71 29.31 3.91
CA LYS A 314 -3.07 29.50 2.50
C LYS A 314 -1.87 29.28 1.59
N ASP A 315 -0.71 29.88 1.92
CA ASP A 315 0.51 29.73 1.13
C ASP A 315 0.95 28.27 1.05
N VAL A 316 0.92 27.55 2.18
CA VAL A 316 1.28 26.14 2.25
C VAL A 316 0.30 25.27 1.43
N LYS A 317 -1.00 25.54 1.54
CA LYS A 317 -2.04 24.82 0.79
C LYS A 317 -1.90 25.02 -0.73
N GLU A 318 -1.74 26.27 -1.17
CA GLU A 318 -1.58 26.61 -2.59
C GLU A 318 -0.29 25.99 -3.16
N LYS A 319 0.82 26.06 -2.41
CA LYS A 319 2.06 25.44 -2.82
C LYS A 319 1.94 23.92 -2.90
N ALA A 320 1.33 23.27 -1.90
CA ALA A 320 1.13 21.82 -1.90
C ALA A 320 0.34 21.36 -3.14
N ILE A 321 -0.77 22.04 -3.45
CA ILE A 321 -1.58 21.73 -4.65
C ILE A 321 -0.75 21.95 -5.93
N ALA A 322 0.04 23.01 -6.01
CA ALA A 322 0.91 23.27 -7.16
C ALA A 322 1.97 22.17 -7.33
N ASP A 323 2.59 21.73 -6.24
CA ASP A 323 3.59 20.67 -6.25
C ASP A 323 2.98 19.32 -6.69
N PHE A 324 1.73 19.01 -6.30
CA PHE A 324 1.01 17.81 -6.75
C PHE A 324 0.61 17.86 -8.23
N LYS A 325 0.56 19.03 -8.85
CA LYS A 325 0.31 19.17 -10.29
C LYS A 325 1.57 18.93 -11.15
N VAL A 326 2.75 19.04 -10.59
CA VAL A 326 4.03 18.91 -11.32
C VAL A 326 4.19 17.59 -12.08
N PRO A 327 3.82 16.40 -11.56
CA PRO A 327 3.97 15.16 -12.31
C PRO A 327 3.10 15.05 -13.56
N PHE A 328 2.04 15.85 -13.68
CA PHE A 328 1.09 15.81 -14.79
C PHE A 328 1.46 16.84 -15.87
N THR A 329 2.52 16.54 -16.61
CA THR A 329 3.01 17.38 -17.70
C THR A 329 2.36 17.00 -19.03
N ASP A 330 2.67 17.72 -20.11
CA ASP A 330 2.22 17.36 -21.47
C ASP A 330 2.78 16.03 -21.98
N LYS A 331 3.78 15.45 -21.28
CA LYS A 331 4.36 14.13 -21.58
C LYS A 331 3.64 12.99 -20.90
N THR A 332 2.81 13.28 -19.91
CA THR A 332 1.99 12.27 -19.24
C THR A 332 0.77 11.95 -20.09
N LEU A 333 0.27 10.73 -19.97
CA LEU A 333 -0.93 10.30 -20.67
C LEU A 333 -2.11 11.16 -20.21
N LYS A 334 -2.72 11.87 -21.14
CA LYS A 334 -4.03 12.51 -20.93
C LYS A 334 -5.07 11.44 -21.14
N THR A 335 -5.71 11.04 -20.07
CA THR A 335 -6.83 10.13 -20.12
C THR A 335 -8.12 10.94 -20.26
N GLU A 336 -9.03 10.47 -21.09
CA GLU A 336 -10.38 11.02 -21.17
C GLU A 336 -11.35 9.89 -20.79
N PHE A 337 -11.60 9.76 -19.50
CA PHE A 337 -12.63 8.84 -19.04
C PHE A 337 -14.02 9.43 -19.32
N LYS A 338 -14.98 8.58 -19.63
CA LYS A 338 -16.37 9.01 -19.82
C LYS A 338 -17.03 9.52 -18.53
N ARG A 339 -16.37 9.36 -17.38
CA ARG A 339 -16.85 9.75 -16.06
C ARG A 339 -15.81 10.60 -15.37
N ASP A 340 -16.18 11.82 -15.01
CA ASP A 340 -15.27 12.78 -14.36
C ASP A 340 -14.69 12.25 -13.05
N GLU A 341 -15.49 11.51 -12.26
CA GLU A 341 -15.02 10.89 -11.02
C GLU A 341 -13.89 9.88 -11.23
N TRP A 342 -13.75 9.29 -12.43
CA TRP A 342 -12.66 8.38 -12.74
C TRP A 342 -11.36 9.12 -13.05
N GLU A 343 -11.44 10.33 -13.59
CA GLU A 343 -10.25 11.18 -13.77
C GLU A 343 -9.64 11.58 -12.44
N ASP A 344 -10.47 12.00 -11.49
CA ASP A 344 -10.01 12.39 -10.16
C ASP A 344 -9.44 11.21 -9.39
N LEU A 345 -10.12 10.06 -9.44
CA LEU A 345 -9.64 8.80 -8.89
C LEU A 345 -8.29 8.39 -9.49
N PHE A 346 -8.17 8.40 -10.81
CA PHE A 346 -6.97 8.02 -11.53
C PHE A 346 -5.77 8.91 -11.17
N CYS A 347 -6.00 10.23 -11.07
CA CYS A 347 -5.03 11.20 -10.62
C CYS A 347 -4.61 10.93 -9.16
N SER A 348 -5.58 10.74 -8.26
CA SER A 348 -5.35 10.46 -6.83
C SER A 348 -4.53 9.19 -6.61
N LEU A 349 -4.81 8.11 -7.33
CA LEU A 349 -4.06 6.86 -7.24
C LEU A 349 -2.60 7.01 -7.72
N GLN A 350 -2.37 7.78 -8.79
CA GLN A 350 -1.02 8.10 -9.25
C GLN A 350 -0.25 8.91 -8.20
N LEU A 351 -0.88 9.94 -7.61
CA LEU A 351 -0.25 10.75 -6.57
C LEU A 351 0.07 9.91 -5.33
N SER A 352 -0.86 9.08 -4.89
CA SER A 352 -0.62 8.16 -3.76
C SER A 352 0.54 7.19 -4.06
N THR A 353 0.66 6.71 -5.30
CA THR A 353 1.80 5.89 -5.72
C THR A 353 3.10 6.67 -5.69
N LEU A 354 3.13 7.90 -6.19
CA LEU A 354 4.31 8.77 -6.18
C LEU A 354 4.74 9.18 -4.77
N GLN A 355 3.80 9.33 -3.83
CA GLN A 355 4.10 9.56 -2.42
C GLN A 355 4.83 8.37 -1.78
N LEU A 356 4.61 7.15 -2.26
CA LEU A 356 5.28 5.94 -1.78
C LEU A 356 6.68 5.74 -2.37
N LEU A 357 7.11 6.57 -3.32
CA LEU A 357 8.46 6.58 -3.87
C LEU A 357 9.35 7.52 -3.04
N VAL A 358 10.09 6.96 -2.10
CA VAL A 358 10.89 7.72 -1.16
C VAL A 358 12.21 8.17 -1.79
N ASN A 359 12.49 9.46 -1.79
CA ASN A 359 13.71 10.00 -2.36
C ASN A 359 14.95 9.68 -1.51
N ASP A 360 15.93 9.05 -2.11
CA ASP A 360 17.29 8.98 -1.59
C ASP A 360 18.14 10.10 -2.23
N PHE A 361 18.20 11.23 -1.56
CA PHE A 361 18.89 12.41 -2.07
C PHE A 361 20.39 12.18 -2.30
N GLN A 362 21.03 11.29 -1.53
CA GLN A 362 22.46 11.01 -1.67
C GLN A 362 22.74 10.27 -2.98
N ASN A 363 21.92 9.28 -3.30
CA ASN A 363 22.11 8.43 -4.47
C ASN A 363 21.22 8.82 -5.65
N LYS A 364 20.38 9.85 -5.49
CA LYS A 364 19.42 10.33 -6.51
C LYS A 364 18.47 9.24 -7.02
N MET A 365 18.10 8.31 -6.15
CA MET A 365 17.23 7.16 -6.43
C MET A 365 15.92 7.28 -5.67
N TYR A 366 14.89 6.57 -6.12
CA TYR A 366 13.65 6.42 -5.38
C TYR A 366 13.51 5.01 -4.84
N GLN A 367 13.38 4.88 -3.52
CA GLN A 367 13.03 3.61 -2.89
C GLN A 367 11.51 3.39 -3.01
N PRO A 368 11.05 2.41 -3.79
CA PRO A 368 9.62 2.13 -3.94
C PRO A 368 9.13 1.34 -2.72
N ALA A 369 8.56 2.03 -1.76
CA ALA A 369 7.96 1.42 -0.59
C ALA A 369 6.50 1.04 -0.87
N GLN A 370 6.07 -0.15 -0.44
CA GLN A 370 4.72 -0.63 -0.73
C GLN A 370 3.63 0.18 -0.01
N GLY A 371 3.96 0.82 1.09
CA GLY A 371 3.01 1.55 1.91
C GLY A 371 2.60 0.81 3.17
N GLY A 372 1.50 1.25 3.76
CA GLY A 372 1.10 0.79 5.06
C GLY A 372 1.95 1.36 6.19
N SER A 373 1.42 1.33 7.39
CA SER A 373 2.03 2.00 8.53
C SER A 373 3.28 1.31 9.07
N SER A 374 3.45 0.01 8.79
CA SER A 374 4.53 -0.81 9.34
C SER A 374 5.66 -1.12 8.36
N GLU A 375 5.45 -0.90 7.06
CA GLU A 375 6.34 -1.42 6.01
C GLU A 375 7.30 -0.36 5.44
N ARG A 376 7.64 0.63 6.21
CA ARG A 376 8.52 1.75 5.84
C ARG A 376 9.97 1.37 5.51
N PHE A 377 10.37 0.10 5.74
CA PHE A 377 11.77 -0.31 5.58
C PHE A 377 12.00 -1.22 4.40
N PHE A 378 10.96 -1.89 3.92
CA PHE A 378 11.12 -2.98 2.99
C PHE A 378 10.70 -2.57 1.58
N VAL A 379 11.45 -3.09 0.63
CA VAL A 379 11.04 -3.10 -0.76
C VAL A 379 10.75 -4.54 -1.16
N TRP A 380 9.48 -4.85 -1.33
CA TRP A 380 9.04 -6.04 -2.03
C TRP A 380 9.11 -5.73 -3.52
N VAL A 381 10.14 -6.26 -4.20
CA VAL A 381 10.31 -5.95 -5.63
C VAL A 381 9.13 -6.43 -6.46
N PHE A 382 8.48 -7.51 -6.03
CA PHE A 382 7.24 -8.00 -6.66
C PHE A 382 6.16 -6.93 -6.68
N GLU A 383 5.85 -6.35 -5.55
CA GLU A 383 4.85 -5.29 -5.41
C GLU A 383 5.32 -3.97 -6.01
N ALA A 384 6.61 -3.66 -5.87
CA ALA A 384 7.19 -2.46 -6.47
C ALA A 384 7.03 -2.45 -8.00
N VAL A 385 7.19 -3.61 -8.66
CA VAL A 385 6.95 -3.72 -10.10
C VAL A 385 5.49 -3.49 -10.46
N GLN A 386 4.56 -3.96 -9.64
CA GLN A 386 3.13 -3.73 -9.84
C GLN A 386 2.72 -2.26 -9.63
N MET A 387 3.42 -1.54 -8.75
CA MET A 387 3.28 -0.09 -8.59
C MET A 387 3.80 0.67 -9.82
N LEU A 388 5.00 0.30 -10.26
CA LEU A 388 5.78 1.10 -11.20
C LEU A 388 5.43 0.85 -12.68
N ARG A 389 5.05 -0.39 -13.02
CA ARG A 389 4.74 -0.73 -14.42
C ARG A 389 3.54 0.04 -14.98
N PRO A 390 2.42 0.20 -14.29
CA PRO A 390 1.35 1.08 -14.74
C PRO A 390 1.79 2.54 -14.89
N MET A 391 2.72 3.00 -14.07
CA MET A 391 3.29 4.35 -14.15
C MET A 391 4.08 4.57 -15.45
N LEU A 392 4.66 3.53 -16.05
CA LEU A 392 5.23 3.62 -17.40
C LEU A 392 4.16 3.93 -18.45
N ARG A 393 2.99 3.28 -18.35
CA ARG A 393 1.87 3.48 -19.26
C ARG A 393 1.29 4.90 -19.17
N THR A 394 1.45 5.54 -17.99
CA THR A 394 1.04 6.93 -17.77
C THR A 394 2.13 7.97 -18.11
N GLY A 395 3.32 7.53 -18.53
CA GLY A 395 4.42 8.42 -18.91
C GLY A 395 5.29 8.93 -17.76
N GLN A 396 5.18 8.37 -16.56
CA GLN A 396 5.98 8.73 -15.36
C GLN A 396 7.40 8.13 -15.43
N PHE A 397 8.09 8.31 -16.56
CA PHE A 397 9.37 7.65 -16.85
C PHE A 397 10.47 7.98 -15.84
N GLU A 398 10.59 9.25 -15.41
CA GLU A 398 11.63 9.65 -14.48
C GLU A 398 11.50 8.94 -13.13
N SER A 399 10.29 8.89 -12.58
CA SER A 399 10.01 8.22 -11.31
C SER A 399 10.32 6.73 -11.38
N VAL A 400 9.95 6.09 -12.50
CA VAL A 400 10.23 4.67 -12.70
C VAL A 400 11.73 4.42 -12.89
N LYS A 401 12.46 5.27 -13.64
CA LYS A 401 13.91 5.14 -13.82
C LYS A 401 14.64 5.21 -12.49
N LYS A 402 14.36 6.23 -11.68
CA LYS A 402 14.97 6.39 -10.36
C LYS A 402 14.65 5.22 -9.41
N SER A 403 13.47 4.61 -9.55
CA SER A 403 13.11 3.40 -8.80
C SER A 403 13.83 2.17 -9.33
N LEU A 404 14.06 2.05 -10.63
CA LEU A 404 14.92 1.01 -11.23
C LEU A 404 16.37 1.15 -10.78
N ASP A 405 16.89 2.38 -10.67
CA ASP A 405 18.23 2.63 -10.13
C ASP A 405 18.36 2.02 -8.72
N TYR A 406 17.34 2.21 -7.86
CA TYR A 406 17.30 1.58 -6.54
C TYR A 406 17.21 0.05 -6.62
N ILE A 407 16.27 -0.50 -7.39
CA ILE A 407 16.07 -1.95 -7.50
C ILE A 407 17.34 -2.64 -8.00
N PHE A 408 17.99 -2.09 -9.03
CA PHE A 408 19.21 -2.67 -9.59
C PHE A 408 20.49 -2.37 -8.76
N SER A 409 20.44 -1.43 -7.81
CA SER A 409 21.48 -1.30 -6.81
C SER A 409 21.55 -2.49 -5.85
N LEU A 410 20.47 -3.28 -5.78
CA LEU A 410 20.38 -4.50 -4.98
C LEU A 410 20.89 -5.75 -5.71
N GLN A 411 21.24 -5.66 -7.02
CA GLN A 411 21.81 -6.77 -7.75
C GLN A 411 23.19 -7.13 -7.18
N ASP A 412 23.36 -8.38 -6.79
CA ASP A 412 24.56 -8.90 -6.09
C ASP A 412 24.85 -8.22 -4.74
N ALA A 413 23.97 -7.36 -4.23
CA ALA A 413 24.19 -6.54 -3.03
C ALA A 413 23.14 -6.78 -1.96
N GLY A 414 21.87 -6.71 -2.19
CA GLY A 414 20.83 -6.95 -1.19
C GLY A 414 20.81 -8.38 -0.64
N PHE A 415 19.74 -8.76 0.08
CA PHE A 415 19.50 -10.14 0.42
C PHE A 415 19.17 -10.93 -0.86
N PRO A 416 20.00 -11.90 -1.27
CA PRO A 416 19.68 -12.71 -2.42
C PRO A 416 18.45 -13.60 -2.16
N PRO A 417 17.76 -14.09 -3.19
CA PRO A 417 16.67 -15.04 -3.04
C PRO A 417 17.13 -16.30 -2.29
N VAL A 418 16.20 -16.92 -1.55
CA VAL A 418 16.46 -18.17 -0.82
C VAL A 418 15.97 -19.36 -1.63
N GLY A 419 16.86 -20.32 -1.89
CA GLY A 419 16.55 -21.52 -2.63
C GLY A 419 17.77 -22.42 -2.83
N LYS A 420 17.57 -23.51 -3.56
CA LYS A 420 18.63 -24.45 -3.94
C LYS A 420 19.31 -23.99 -5.24
N PHE A 421 19.68 -22.73 -5.31
CA PHE A 421 20.36 -22.14 -6.45
C PHE A 421 21.81 -22.59 -6.54
N THR A 422 22.34 -22.74 -7.75
CA THR A 422 23.75 -23.03 -8.00
C THR A 422 24.61 -21.80 -7.70
N THR A 423 24.08 -20.63 -7.93
CA THR A 423 24.68 -19.33 -7.61
C THR A 423 23.62 -18.28 -7.35
N THR A 424 23.98 -17.21 -6.65
CA THR A 424 23.13 -16.00 -6.53
C THR A 424 23.72 -14.82 -7.30
N SER A 425 24.86 -15.01 -7.98
CA SER A 425 25.48 -13.96 -8.79
C SER A 425 24.60 -13.60 -9.99
N GLY A 426 24.21 -12.36 -10.09
CA GLY A 426 23.29 -11.84 -11.11
C GLY A 426 21.84 -11.73 -10.64
N ALA A 427 21.45 -12.39 -9.56
CA ALA A 427 20.13 -12.22 -8.98
C ALA A 427 19.94 -10.81 -8.42
N ILE A 428 18.72 -10.29 -8.53
CA ILE A 428 18.32 -9.07 -7.84
C ILE A 428 18.00 -9.43 -6.38
N GLY A 429 18.68 -8.77 -5.46
CA GLY A 429 18.40 -8.91 -4.03
C GLY A 429 17.20 -8.08 -3.60
N THR A 430 16.92 -8.10 -2.31
CA THR A 430 15.84 -7.35 -1.68
C THR A 430 16.28 -6.80 -0.33
N THR A 431 15.53 -5.86 0.21
CA THR A 431 15.62 -5.43 1.61
C THR A 431 14.56 -6.07 2.50
N GLY A 432 13.61 -6.78 1.88
CA GLY A 432 12.48 -7.48 2.52
C GLY A 432 12.52 -9.00 2.32
N PRO A 433 11.40 -9.61 1.99
CA PRO A 433 11.30 -11.04 1.76
C PRO A 433 12.16 -11.50 0.57
N ARG A 434 12.80 -12.62 0.74
CA ARG A 434 13.83 -13.17 -0.17
C ARG A 434 13.21 -14.12 -1.20
N TRP A 435 12.25 -13.62 -1.97
CA TRP A 435 11.50 -14.40 -2.95
C TRP A 435 12.27 -14.62 -4.26
N ALA A 436 12.08 -15.78 -4.86
CA ALA A 436 12.76 -16.14 -6.08
C ALA A 436 12.26 -15.41 -7.35
N ASN A 437 11.04 -14.87 -7.32
CA ASN A 437 10.44 -14.12 -8.43
C ASN A 437 11.01 -12.71 -8.62
N THR A 438 11.74 -12.20 -7.63
CA THR A 438 12.27 -10.82 -7.59
C THR A 438 13.04 -10.45 -8.86
N THR A 439 13.93 -11.33 -9.32
CA THR A 439 14.77 -11.06 -10.50
C THR A 439 13.95 -11.00 -11.79
N GLY A 440 13.02 -11.94 -11.97
CA GLY A 440 12.16 -11.95 -13.15
C GLY A 440 11.26 -10.71 -13.23
N MET A 441 10.70 -10.28 -12.10
CA MET A 441 9.89 -9.06 -12.00
C MET A 441 10.71 -7.81 -12.31
N ALA A 442 11.91 -7.68 -11.74
CA ALA A 442 12.80 -6.55 -12.00
C ALA A 442 13.22 -6.45 -13.48
N LEU A 443 13.53 -7.61 -14.10
CA LEU A 443 13.82 -7.68 -15.54
C LEU A 443 12.65 -7.20 -16.37
N ALA A 444 11.43 -7.66 -16.07
CA ALA A 444 10.25 -7.27 -16.83
C ALA A 444 10.06 -5.74 -16.79
N LEU A 445 10.19 -5.12 -15.61
CA LEU A 445 10.06 -3.68 -15.46
C LEU A 445 11.15 -2.91 -16.21
N ALA A 446 12.43 -3.33 -16.09
CA ALA A 446 13.55 -2.66 -16.73
C ALA A 446 13.45 -2.71 -18.27
N CYS A 447 13.09 -3.87 -18.81
CA CYS A 447 12.92 -4.04 -20.24
C CYS A 447 11.67 -3.28 -20.76
N ASP A 448 10.56 -3.33 -20.06
CA ASP A 448 9.38 -2.52 -20.39
C ASP A 448 9.71 -1.02 -20.32
N TYR A 449 10.50 -0.55 -19.32
CA TYR A 449 10.96 0.84 -19.28
C TYR A 449 11.61 1.28 -20.60
N TYR A 450 12.60 0.53 -21.09
CA TYR A 450 13.25 0.85 -22.37
C TYR A 450 12.29 0.75 -23.56
N LEU A 451 11.46 -0.29 -23.60
CA LEU A 451 10.51 -0.50 -24.69
C LEU A 451 9.50 0.66 -24.81
N TYR A 452 9.12 1.28 -23.69
CA TYR A 452 8.25 2.45 -23.67
C TYR A 452 9.01 3.77 -23.90
N SER A 453 10.10 4.00 -23.18
CA SER A 453 10.81 5.29 -23.15
C SER A 453 11.77 5.49 -24.32
N LYS A 454 12.36 4.39 -24.85
CA LYS A 454 13.47 4.40 -25.80
C LYS A 454 14.70 5.17 -25.30
N ASP A 455 14.91 5.23 -23.99
CA ASP A 455 16.03 5.90 -23.34
C ASP A 455 17.36 5.18 -23.65
N GLN A 456 18.16 5.75 -24.55
CA GLN A 456 19.43 5.17 -24.97
C GLN A 456 20.46 5.13 -23.82
N GLN A 457 20.49 6.16 -22.99
CA GLN A 457 21.40 6.19 -21.85
C GLN A 457 21.08 5.07 -20.85
N PHE A 458 19.79 4.84 -20.58
CA PHE A 458 19.37 3.71 -19.76
C PHE A 458 19.84 2.37 -20.37
N MET A 459 19.66 2.22 -21.68
CA MET A 459 20.09 0.99 -22.37
C MET A 459 21.59 0.73 -22.16
N GLU A 460 22.42 1.75 -22.35
CA GLU A 460 23.88 1.65 -22.17
C GLU A 460 24.25 1.31 -20.72
N ASP A 461 23.63 1.95 -19.75
CA ASP A 461 23.89 1.77 -18.32
C ASP A 461 23.41 0.42 -17.78
N TYR A 462 22.34 -0.13 -18.36
CA TYR A 462 21.62 -1.29 -17.83
C TYR A 462 21.82 -2.59 -18.60
N LEU A 463 22.29 -2.55 -19.84
CA LEU A 463 22.44 -3.76 -20.67
C LEU A 463 23.24 -4.87 -19.97
N SER A 464 24.38 -4.52 -19.39
CA SER A 464 25.21 -5.50 -18.66
C SER A 464 24.50 -6.10 -17.45
N LYS A 465 23.76 -5.29 -16.70
CA LYS A 465 22.98 -5.72 -15.53
C LYS A 465 21.82 -6.64 -15.93
N ILE A 466 21.11 -6.26 -17.01
CA ILE A 466 20.01 -7.06 -17.57
C ILE A 466 20.55 -8.41 -18.03
N LEU A 467 21.65 -8.46 -18.82
CA LEU A 467 22.26 -9.70 -19.27
C LEU A 467 22.69 -10.59 -18.10
N LYS A 468 23.26 -10.03 -17.06
CA LYS A 468 23.66 -10.74 -15.85
C LYS A 468 22.48 -11.43 -15.15
N ALA A 469 21.35 -10.74 -15.03
CA ALA A 469 20.12 -11.29 -14.47
C ALA A 469 19.51 -12.39 -15.36
N VAL A 470 19.50 -12.19 -16.69
CA VAL A 470 19.05 -13.19 -17.66
C VAL A 470 19.91 -14.46 -17.58
N HIS A 471 21.24 -14.30 -17.56
CA HIS A 471 22.16 -15.45 -17.45
C HIS A 471 21.98 -16.21 -16.13
N TRP A 472 21.68 -15.52 -15.03
CA TRP A 472 21.36 -16.18 -13.77
C TRP A 472 20.11 -17.07 -13.90
N ILE A 473 18.97 -16.53 -14.38
CA ILE A 473 17.74 -17.33 -14.55
C ILE A 473 17.97 -18.51 -15.48
N LEU A 474 18.59 -18.30 -16.65
CA LEU A 474 18.85 -19.36 -17.61
C LEU A 474 19.84 -20.42 -17.08
N GLY A 475 20.82 -20.01 -16.28
CA GLY A 475 21.76 -20.90 -15.61
C GLY A 475 21.07 -21.85 -14.63
N GLU A 476 20.19 -21.30 -13.79
CA GLU A 476 19.44 -22.07 -12.80
C GLU A 476 18.44 -23.04 -13.45
N ILE A 477 17.76 -22.62 -14.52
CA ILE A 477 16.86 -23.50 -15.30
C ILE A 477 17.66 -24.64 -15.98
N LYS A 478 18.83 -24.35 -16.54
CA LYS A 478 19.70 -25.39 -17.15
C LYS A 478 20.19 -26.40 -16.12
N ALA A 479 20.48 -25.95 -14.91
CA ALA A 479 20.93 -26.82 -13.83
C ALA A 479 19.89 -27.88 -13.41
N THR A 480 18.58 -27.56 -13.59
CA THR A 480 17.49 -28.51 -13.29
C THR A 480 17.10 -29.44 -14.43
N ARG A 481 17.67 -29.29 -15.63
CA ARG A 481 17.46 -30.18 -16.78
C ARG A 481 18.17 -31.51 -16.62
N VAL A 482 17.84 -32.22 -15.54
CA VAL A 482 18.41 -33.53 -15.19
C VAL A 482 17.31 -34.59 -15.26
N LEU A 483 17.59 -35.68 -16.01
CA LEU A 483 16.70 -36.84 -16.08
C LEU A 483 16.85 -37.72 -14.84
N ASN A 484 15.82 -38.47 -14.51
CA ASN A 484 15.87 -39.52 -13.51
C ASN A 484 16.85 -40.64 -13.94
N SER A 485 17.23 -41.50 -13.01
CA SER A 485 18.16 -42.62 -13.28
C SER A 485 17.63 -43.64 -14.32
N ASP A 486 16.30 -43.71 -14.48
CA ASP A 486 15.64 -44.53 -15.49
C ASP A 486 15.45 -43.82 -16.85
N GLY A 487 15.98 -42.62 -17.00
CA GLY A 487 15.87 -41.81 -18.21
C GLY A 487 14.54 -41.02 -18.31
N SER A 488 13.63 -41.16 -17.37
CA SER A 488 12.37 -40.42 -17.36
C SER A 488 12.58 -38.95 -16.99
N ARG A 489 11.66 -38.10 -17.45
CA ARG A 489 11.67 -36.68 -17.18
C ARG A 489 10.90 -36.36 -15.88
N PRO A 490 11.55 -35.83 -14.82
CA PRO A 490 10.86 -35.39 -13.63
C PRO A 490 10.02 -34.11 -13.91
N LEU A 491 8.99 -33.85 -13.11
CA LEU A 491 8.17 -32.64 -13.22
C LEU A 491 8.97 -31.35 -12.98
N THR A 492 10.07 -31.43 -12.25
CA THR A 492 10.97 -30.31 -11.95
C THR A 492 11.99 -30.02 -13.06
N TYR A 493 12.00 -30.80 -14.14
CA TYR A 493 12.95 -30.65 -15.22
C TYR A 493 12.80 -29.34 -15.96
N GLY A 494 13.85 -28.53 -15.98
CA GLY A 494 13.87 -27.25 -16.69
C GLY A 494 13.03 -26.16 -16.02
N LEU A 495 12.72 -26.31 -14.73
CA LEU A 495 12.08 -25.28 -13.90
C LEU A 495 13.11 -24.54 -13.05
N MET A 496 12.72 -23.42 -12.45
CA MET A 496 13.53 -22.80 -11.40
C MET A 496 13.69 -23.77 -10.22
N PRO A 497 14.84 -23.74 -9.53
CA PRO A 497 15.10 -24.63 -8.39
C PRO A 497 14.10 -24.43 -7.24
N PHE A 498 14.08 -25.41 -6.32
CA PHE A 498 13.35 -25.27 -5.05
C PHE A 498 13.70 -23.95 -4.36
N ALA A 499 12.74 -23.09 -4.12
CA ALA A 499 12.98 -21.75 -3.58
C ALA A 499 11.79 -21.22 -2.76
N VAL A 500 12.06 -20.16 -2.00
CA VAL A 500 11.02 -19.38 -1.33
C VAL A 500 10.26 -18.55 -2.39
N ALA A 501 8.97 -18.76 -2.49
CA ALA A 501 8.11 -18.13 -3.51
C ALA A 501 7.24 -17.00 -2.95
N SER A 502 6.88 -17.09 -1.67
CA SER A 502 6.08 -16.11 -0.94
C SER A 502 6.36 -16.21 0.57
N ASP A 503 5.61 -15.49 1.40
CA ASP A 503 5.82 -15.43 2.86
C ASP A 503 5.80 -16.81 3.51
N GLY A 504 7.00 -17.37 3.73
CA GLY A 504 7.17 -18.66 4.40
C GLY A 504 6.91 -19.89 3.53
N ASP A 505 6.46 -19.75 2.29
CA ASP A 505 6.23 -20.85 1.36
C ASP A 505 7.48 -21.15 0.52
N ALA A 506 8.03 -22.35 0.67
CA ALA A 506 9.14 -22.82 -0.14
C ALA A 506 8.77 -24.09 -0.92
N GLY A 507 9.25 -24.20 -2.15
CA GLY A 507 8.93 -25.33 -3.02
C GLY A 507 9.33 -25.09 -4.46
N TYR A 508 8.83 -25.96 -5.34
CA TYR A 508 8.86 -25.76 -6.79
C TYR A 508 7.54 -25.10 -7.20
N PHE A 509 7.52 -23.76 -7.17
CA PHE A 509 6.32 -22.96 -7.45
C PHE A 509 6.29 -22.50 -8.90
N VAL A 510 5.49 -23.16 -9.72
CA VAL A 510 5.26 -22.73 -11.10
C VAL A 510 4.57 -21.36 -11.11
N SER A 511 3.59 -21.16 -10.24
CA SER A 511 2.78 -19.95 -10.19
C SER A 511 3.55 -18.66 -9.89
N ALA A 512 4.44 -18.68 -8.92
CA ALA A 512 5.12 -17.49 -8.45
C ALA A 512 6.56 -17.38 -9.00
N THR A 513 7.32 -18.47 -8.97
CA THR A 513 8.74 -18.44 -9.34
C THR A 513 8.92 -18.54 -10.86
N ASP A 514 8.35 -19.58 -11.47
CA ASP A 514 8.58 -19.85 -12.89
C ASP A 514 7.86 -18.88 -13.82
N ILE A 515 6.59 -18.57 -13.55
CA ILE A 515 5.80 -17.63 -14.38
C ILE A 515 6.49 -16.26 -14.47
N PHE A 516 6.93 -15.72 -13.35
CA PHE A 516 7.56 -14.41 -13.35
C PHE A 516 9.01 -14.43 -13.85
N SER A 517 9.73 -15.54 -13.69
CA SER A 517 11.03 -15.74 -14.35
C SER A 517 10.86 -15.81 -15.87
N PHE A 518 9.83 -16.53 -16.35
CA PHE A 518 9.49 -16.60 -17.78
C PHE A 518 9.12 -15.21 -18.32
N TRP A 519 8.27 -14.45 -17.60
CA TRP A 519 7.90 -13.11 -18.00
C TRP A 519 9.09 -12.17 -18.11
N GLY A 520 10.01 -12.19 -17.11
CA GLY A 520 11.23 -11.42 -17.15
C GLY A 520 12.11 -11.75 -18.36
N LEU A 521 12.27 -13.05 -18.66
CA LEU A 521 13.02 -13.51 -19.84
C LEU A 521 12.34 -13.11 -21.14
N GLU A 522 11.01 -13.18 -21.24
CA GLU A 522 10.24 -12.78 -22.43
C GLU A 522 10.47 -11.30 -22.73
N LYS A 523 10.38 -10.43 -21.71
CA LYS A 523 10.62 -8.99 -21.84
C LYS A 523 12.09 -8.71 -22.19
N ALA A 524 13.03 -9.45 -21.60
CA ALA A 524 14.46 -9.31 -21.92
C ALA A 524 14.76 -9.71 -23.38
N VAL A 525 14.15 -10.77 -23.88
CA VAL A 525 14.29 -11.16 -25.29
C VAL A 525 13.75 -10.07 -26.24
N LEU A 526 12.54 -9.53 -25.96
CA LEU A 526 11.98 -8.43 -26.74
C LEU A 526 12.88 -7.18 -26.71
N PHE A 527 13.45 -6.86 -25.55
CA PHE A 527 14.41 -5.78 -25.38
C PHE A 527 15.65 -6.00 -26.27
N LEU A 528 16.28 -7.18 -26.16
CA LEU A 528 17.49 -7.53 -26.92
C LEU A 528 17.26 -7.57 -28.43
N GLU A 529 16.10 -8.05 -28.88
CA GLU A 529 15.68 -7.99 -30.28
C GLU A 529 15.53 -6.54 -30.75
N SER A 530 14.92 -5.68 -29.92
CA SER A 530 14.71 -4.27 -30.28
C SER A 530 16.01 -3.47 -30.49
N ILE A 531 17.09 -3.86 -29.78
CA ILE A 531 18.43 -3.28 -29.93
C ILE A 531 19.34 -4.11 -30.84
N ARG A 532 18.84 -5.19 -31.45
CA ARG A 532 19.59 -6.12 -32.31
C ARG A 532 20.84 -6.72 -31.63
N HIS A 533 20.71 -7.06 -30.36
CA HIS A 533 21.81 -7.66 -29.60
C HIS A 533 22.16 -9.07 -30.10
N ALA A 534 23.47 -9.42 -30.12
CA ALA A 534 23.93 -10.69 -30.65
C ALA A 534 23.32 -11.93 -29.96
N GLU A 535 23.03 -11.86 -28.66
CA GLU A 535 22.46 -12.96 -27.89
C GLU A 535 20.94 -13.13 -28.08
N ALA A 536 20.24 -12.20 -28.73
CA ALA A 536 18.78 -12.24 -28.84
C ALA A 536 18.24 -13.58 -29.39
N VAL A 537 18.86 -14.07 -30.48
CA VAL A 537 18.43 -15.32 -31.16
C VAL A 537 18.61 -16.54 -30.24
N SER A 538 19.78 -16.65 -29.58
CA SER A 538 20.03 -17.77 -28.64
C SER A 538 19.11 -17.73 -27.42
N MET A 539 18.83 -16.54 -26.88
CA MET A 539 17.94 -16.39 -25.75
C MET A 539 16.48 -16.66 -26.12
N ARG A 540 16.04 -16.28 -27.33
CA ARG A 540 14.72 -16.69 -27.84
C ARG A 540 14.58 -18.21 -27.88
N LYS A 541 15.58 -18.93 -28.32
CA LYS A 541 15.56 -20.40 -28.33
C LYS A 541 15.46 -20.98 -26.92
N GLU A 542 16.22 -20.45 -25.97
CA GLU A 542 16.16 -20.90 -24.58
C GLU A 542 14.78 -20.59 -23.94
N LEU A 543 14.19 -19.45 -24.25
CA LEU A 543 12.85 -19.08 -23.80
C LEU A 543 11.78 -20.04 -24.33
N GLU A 544 11.84 -20.42 -25.61
CA GLU A 544 10.90 -21.39 -26.20
C GLU A 544 11.09 -22.78 -25.58
N GLN A 545 12.33 -23.17 -25.29
CA GLN A 545 12.57 -24.42 -24.57
C GLN A 545 11.99 -24.36 -23.15
N TYR A 546 12.17 -23.25 -22.43
CA TYR A 546 11.60 -23.06 -21.10
C TYR A 546 10.05 -23.10 -21.13
N ARG A 547 9.44 -22.46 -22.15
CA ARG A 547 8.00 -22.55 -22.37
C ARG A 547 7.56 -24.01 -22.53
N SER A 548 8.29 -24.80 -23.32
CA SER A 548 7.97 -26.23 -23.51
C SER A 548 8.11 -27.02 -22.22
N ASP A 549 9.13 -26.71 -21.40
CA ASP A 549 9.35 -27.35 -20.12
C ASP A 549 8.21 -27.03 -19.13
N LEU A 550 7.80 -25.76 -19.05
CA LEU A 550 6.66 -25.30 -18.25
C LEU A 550 5.35 -25.94 -18.68
N LEU A 551 5.07 -25.99 -19.98
CA LEU A 551 3.84 -26.61 -20.51
C LEU A 551 3.74 -28.09 -20.19
N PHE A 552 4.86 -28.82 -20.20
CA PHE A 552 4.88 -30.20 -19.76
C PHE A 552 4.45 -30.32 -18.30
N THR A 553 5.01 -29.54 -17.42
CA THR A 553 4.68 -29.56 -15.99
C THR A 553 3.25 -29.09 -15.72
N ILE A 554 2.82 -27.97 -16.31
CA ILE A 554 1.46 -27.42 -16.14
C ILE A 554 0.39 -28.45 -16.54
N LYS A 555 0.60 -29.20 -17.63
CA LYS A 555 -0.33 -30.27 -18.04
C LYS A 555 -0.44 -31.37 -17.00
N HIS A 556 0.62 -31.68 -16.26
CA HIS A 556 0.59 -32.68 -15.19
C HIS A 556 0.03 -32.13 -13.87
N LEU A 557 0.10 -30.82 -13.65
CA LEU A 557 -0.50 -30.14 -12.50
C LEU A 557 -2.00 -29.89 -12.68
N ALA A 558 -2.52 -30.02 -13.91
CA ALA A 558 -3.93 -29.80 -14.20
C ALA A 558 -4.79 -30.98 -13.69
N GLN A 559 -5.75 -30.67 -12.85
CA GLN A 559 -6.69 -31.63 -12.28
C GLN A 559 -7.88 -31.88 -13.21
N PRO A 560 -8.57 -33.02 -13.10
CA PRO A 560 -9.75 -33.33 -13.93
C PRO A 560 -10.90 -32.34 -13.81
N ASN A 561 -11.01 -31.64 -12.67
CA ASN A 561 -12.02 -30.60 -12.43
C ASN A 561 -11.65 -29.21 -13.00
N GLY A 562 -10.51 -29.11 -13.69
CA GLY A 562 -10.02 -27.85 -14.26
C GLY A 562 -9.05 -27.07 -13.38
N TYR A 563 -8.94 -27.39 -12.10
CA TYR A 563 -7.93 -26.75 -11.24
C TYR A 563 -6.50 -27.05 -11.72
N ILE A 564 -5.60 -26.08 -11.61
CA ILE A 564 -4.19 -26.25 -11.91
C ILE A 564 -3.40 -25.99 -10.63
N ASP A 565 -2.70 -27.01 -10.12
CA ASP A 565 -1.89 -26.87 -8.92
C ASP A 565 -0.78 -25.86 -9.14
N ARG A 566 -0.59 -24.98 -8.18
CA ARG A 566 0.39 -23.89 -8.24
C ARG A 566 1.83 -24.36 -8.00
N LYS A 567 2.01 -25.50 -7.31
CA LYS A 567 3.33 -26.07 -6.97
C LYS A 567 3.38 -27.56 -7.18
N ILE A 568 4.58 -28.08 -7.41
CA ILE A 568 4.84 -29.50 -7.42
C ILE A 568 4.95 -29.96 -5.95
N THR A 569 4.05 -30.86 -5.54
CA THR A 569 4.11 -31.48 -4.22
C THR A 569 4.99 -32.73 -4.30
N THR A 570 5.98 -32.82 -3.43
CA THR A 570 6.86 -33.98 -3.31
C THR A 570 6.39 -35.00 -2.27
N ASP A 571 5.33 -34.63 -1.52
CA ASP A 571 4.72 -35.47 -0.47
C ASP A 571 3.20 -35.40 -0.54
N ASP A 572 2.53 -36.55 -0.57
CA ASP A 572 1.08 -36.68 -0.67
C ASP A 572 0.30 -36.06 0.53
N SER A 573 0.99 -35.88 1.66
CA SER A 573 0.37 -35.32 2.89
C SER A 573 0.05 -33.83 2.81
N ASN A 574 0.66 -33.06 1.89
CA ASN A 574 0.52 -31.61 1.78
C ASN A 574 -0.48 -31.14 0.71
N VAL A 575 -1.02 -32.07 -0.10
CA VAL A 575 -1.96 -31.70 -1.19
C VAL A 575 -3.24 -31.07 -0.63
N GLN A 576 -3.75 -31.55 0.50
CA GLN A 576 -4.97 -31.01 1.11
C GLN A 576 -4.78 -29.66 1.82
N GLU A 577 -3.58 -29.37 2.33
CA GLU A 577 -3.30 -28.03 2.89
C GLU A 577 -3.03 -26.98 1.81
N ALA A 578 -2.41 -27.37 0.72
CA ALA A 578 -2.23 -26.48 -0.45
C ALA A 578 -3.57 -26.02 -1.04
N ILE A 579 -4.59 -26.88 -1.02
CA ILE A 579 -5.95 -26.55 -1.45
C ILE A 579 -6.65 -25.55 -0.52
N LYS A 580 -6.29 -25.46 0.76
CA LYS A 580 -6.87 -24.49 1.70
C LYS A 580 -6.43 -23.03 1.48
N PHE A 581 -5.33 -22.82 0.79
CA PHE A 581 -4.84 -21.50 0.40
C PHE A 581 -5.09 -21.22 -1.10
N ILE A 582 -6.24 -21.57 -1.60
CA ILE A 582 -6.69 -21.30 -2.98
C ILE A 582 -6.95 -19.80 -3.22
N ASN A 583 -6.12 -18.99 -2.76
CA ASN A 583 -6.55 -17.67 -2.57
C ASN A 583 -6.19 -16.69 -3.58
N THR A 584 -5.14 -16.85 -4.11
CA THR A 584 -4.58 -15.95 -5.05
C THR A 584 -4.14 -16.82 -6.16
N ASP A 585 -5.04 -17.26 -6.94
CA ASP A 585 -4.68 -18.16 -7.99
C ASP A 585 -3.79 -17.49 -9.01
N ILE A 586 -2.52 -17.51 -8.64
CA ILE A 586 -1.42 -16.93 -9.37
C ILE A 586 -1.15 -17.78 -10.64
N MET A 587 -1.92 -18.83 -10.92
CA MET A 587 -1.81 -19.54 -12.19
C MET A 587 -2.43 -18.75 -13.36
N ALA A 588 -3.35 -17.83 -13.12
CA ALA A 588 -3.92 -16.99 -14.17
C ALA A 588 -2.88 -16.30 -15.06
N PRO A 589 -1.76 -15.76 -14.53
CA PRO A 589 -0.72 -15.13 -15.36
C PRO A 589 -0.08 -16.03 -16.43
N ILE A 590 -0.19 -17.37 -16.35
CA ILE A 590 0.35 -18.25 -17.42
C ILE A 590 -0.17 -17.87 -18.81
N ALA A 591 -1.39 -17.35 -18.88
CA ALA A 591 -1.97 -16.88 -20.14
C ALA A 591 -1.48 -15.48 -20.51
N THR A 592 -1.45 -14.54 -19.56
CA THR A 592 -1.06 -13.16 -19.86
C THR A 592 0.42 -12.99 -20.19
N VAL A 593 1.29 -13.87 -19.65
CA VAL A 593 2.71 -13.88 -20.02
C VAL A 593 3.01 -14.77 -21.24
N GLY A 594 2.01 -15.37 -21.87
CA GLY A 594 2.15 -16.11 -23.12
C GLY A 594 2.71 -17.54 -23.00
N ILE A 595 2.66 -18.17 -21.82
CA ILE A 595 3.03 -19.58 -21.66
C ILE A 595 1.97 -20.47 -22.33
N ILE A 596 0.69 -20.15 -22.13
CA ILE A 596 -0.44 -20.86 -22.71
C ILE A 596 -1.42 -19.89 -23.35
N SER A 597 -2.12 -20.32 -24.41
CA SER A 597 -3.22 -19.52 -24.97
C SER A 597 -4.44 -19.55 -24.04
N PRO A 598 -5.09 -18.41 -23.76
CA PRO A 598 -6.34 -18.38 -22.99
C PRO A 598 -7.46 -19.15 -23.70
N GLU A 599 -7.39 -19.34 -25.01
CA GLU A 599 -8.37 -20.11 -25.81
C GLU A 599 -8.12 -21.61 -25.77
N SER A 600 -7.00 -22.10 -25.20
CA SER A 600 -6.73 -23.52 -25.10
C SER A 600 -7.73 -24.24 -24.22
N GLU A 601 -8.04 -25.50 -24.57
CA GLU A 601 -9.00 -26.32 -23.81
C GLU A 601 -8.60 -26.45 -22.32
N LEU A 602 -7.31 -26.60 -22.05
CA LEU A 602 -6.81 -26.70 -20.69
C LEU A 602 -7.10 -25.41 -19.89
N PHE A 603 -6.86 -24.26 -20.49
CA PHE A 603 -7.05 -22.99 -19.79
C PHE A 603 -8.53 -22.59 -19.69
N LYS A 604 -9.37 -22.97 -20.67
CA LYS A 604 -10.84 -22.81 -20.58
C LYS A 604 -11.41 -23.57 -19.38
N LYS A 605 -10.98 -24.82 -19.17
CA LYS A 605 -11.38 -25.58 -17.97
C LYS A 605 -10.96 -24.91 -16.67
N TYR A 606 -9.79 -24.26 -16.67
CA TYR A 606 -9.31 -23.52 -15.53
C TYR A 606 -10.13 -22.23 -15.28
N ILE A 607 -10.55 -21.51 -16.34
CA ILE A 607 -11.50 -20.41 -16.24
C ILE A 607 -12.82 -20.87 -15.62
N ASP A 608 -13.39 -21.96 -16.15
CA ASP A 608 -14.64 -22.55 -15.64
C ASP A 608 -14.51 -22.93 -14.16
N TYR A 609 -13.36 -23.51 -13.77
CA TYR A 609 -13.10 -23.81 -12.37
C TYR A 609 -13.06 -22.56 -11.50
N TYR A 610 -12.32 -21.53 -11.92
CA TYR A 610 -12.20 -20.28 -11.20
C TYR A 610 -13.55 -19.59 -11.03
N GLU A 611 -14.30 -19.43 -12.09
CA GLU A 611 -15.61 -18.77 -12.07
C GLU A 611 -16.63 -19.51 -11.19
N ASN A 612 -16.61 -20.84 -11.17
CA ASN A 612 -17.58 -21.63 -10.42
C ASN A 612 -17.18 -21.92 -8.97
N ASN A 613 -15.90 -21.83 -8.61
CA ASN A 613 -15.42 -22.25 -7.28
C ASN A 613 -14.70 -21.16 -6.50
N VAL A 614 -14.09 -20.15 -7.18
CA VAL A 614 -13.27 -19.14 -6.54
C VAL A 614 -13.92 -17.77 -6.60
N ALA A 615 -14.31 -17.32 -7.79
CA ALA A 615 -14.90 -16.00 -8.02
C ALA A 615 -16.45 -15.99 -7.85
N VAL A 616 -16.98 -16.85 -7.01
CA VAL A 616 -18.42 -16.97 -6.78
C VAL A 616 -19.02 -15.79 -6.01
N ASP A 617 -18.21 -15.10 -5.25
CA ASP A 617 -18.63 -13.94 -4.47
C ASP A 617 -18.08 -12.67 -5.11
N TYR A 618 -18.89 -11.86 -5.77
CA TYR A 618 -18.55 -10.53 -6.29
C TYR A 618 -17.40 -10.49 -7.30
N PHE A 619 -17.12 -11.59 -7.99
CA PHE A 619 -16.00 -11.66 -8.92
C PHE A 619 -14.62 -11.47 -8.29
N MET A 620 -14.46 -11.78 -7.03
CA MET A 620 -13.22 -11.55 -6.31
C MET A 620 -12.59 -12.87 -5.87
N GLY A 621 -11.28 -12.94 -6.01
CA GLY A 621 -10.49 -14.03 -5.47
C GLY A 621 -10.54 -14.02 -3.96
N LYS A 622 -11.19 -15.01 -3.37
CA LYS A 622 -11.42 -15.12 -1.94
C LYS A 622 -10.25 -15.79 -1.23
N MET A 623 -9.72 -15.14 -0.22
CA MET A 623 -8.66 -15.71 0.61
C MET A 623 -9.19 -16.64 1.69
N ASP A 624 -10.24 -16.20 2.39
CA ASP A 624 -10.88 -16.89 3.48
C ASP A 624 -12.37 -16.54 3.43
N ARG A 625 -13.18 -17.11 4.31
CA ARG A 625 -14.65 -16.98 4.28
C ARG A 625 -15.16 -15.54 4.16
N GLU A 626 -14.42 -14.56 4.65
CA GLU A 626 -14.85 -13.16 4.70
C GLU A 626 -13.74 -12.17 4.29
N ILE A 627 -12.53 -12.66 4.06
CA ILE A 627 -11.37 -11.82 3.73
C ILE A 627 -11.01 -12.05 2.28
N PHE A 628 -10.93 -10.98 1.54
CA PHE A 628 -10.49 -10.97 0.16
C PHE A 628 -9.10 -10.36 0.08
N TYR A 629 -8.28 -10.98 -0.75
CA TYR A 629 -7.04 -10.33 -1.14
C TYR A 629 -7.35 -9.21 -2.11
N ILE A 630 -6.50 -8.29 -2.05
CA ILE A 630 -6.34 -7.22 -2.94
C ILE A 630 -6.60 -7.64 -4.35
N ILE A 631 -7.46 -6.98 -5.06
CA ILE A 631 -7.34 -6.61 -6.47
C ILE A 631 -6.32 -7.46 -7.30
N GLN A 632 -5.55 -8.36 -6.66
CA GLN A 632 -4.49 -9.14 -7.30
C GLN A 632 -5.04 -10.19 -8.25
N CYS A 633 -6.05 -10.93 -7.85
CA CYS A 633 -6.70 -11.90 -8.71
C CYS A 633 -7.39 -11.19 -9.87
N GLU A 634 -8.15 -10.18 -9.55
CA GLU A 634 -8.92 -9.39 -10.51
C GLU A 634 -7.99 -8.73 -11.54
N HIS A 635 -6.85 -8.20 -11.12
CA HIS A 635 -5.83 -7.64 -11.98
C HIS A 635 -5.23 -8.67 -12.96
N TYR A 636 -5.10 -9.94 -12.56
CA TYR A 636 -4.64 -10.99 -13.46
C TYR A 636 -5.74 -11.53 -14.38
N TRP A 637 -6.99 -11.57 -13.91
CA TRP A 637 -8.11 -12.07 -14.69
C TRP A 637 -8.64 -11.08 -15.72
N GLN A 638 -8.63 -9.78 -15.43
CA GLN A 638 -9.11 -8.77 -16.35
C GLN A 638 -8.47 -8.86 -17.74
N PRO A 639 -7.12 -8.92 -17.89
CA PRO A 639 -6.51 -9.07 -19.21
C PRO A 639 -6.91 -10.33 -19.94
N ILE A 640 -7.15 -11.42 -19.22
CA ILE A 640 -7.61 -12.69 -19.80
C ILE A 640 -8.99 -12.53 -20.43
N TYR A 641 -9.93 -11.94 -19.71
CA TYR A 641 -11.25 -11.64 -20.24
C TYR A 641 -11.19 -10.74 -21.46
N LEU A 642 -10.29 -9.74 -21.44
CA LEU A 642 -10.08 -8.87 -22.60
C LEU A 642 -9.50 -9.63 -23.81
N MET A 643 -8.54 -10.54 -23.61
CA MET A 643 -7.99 -11.39 -24.67
C MET A 643 -9.03 -12.31 -25.28
N LEU A 644 -10.01 -12.76 -24.48
CA LEU A 644 -11.14 -13.58 -24.93
C LEU A 644 -12.30 -12.79 -25.54
N GLY A 645 -12.22 -11.45 -25.56
CA GLY A 645 -13.32 -10.59 -26.01
C GLY A 645 -14.49 -10.48 -25.05
N GLU A 646 -14.30 -10.96 -23.80
CA GLU A 646 -15.31 -10.91 -22.74
C GLU A 646 -15.22 -9.58 -21.95
N TRP A 647 -15.25 -8.47 -22.70
CA TRP A 647 -15.04 -7.12 -22.16
C TRP A 647 -16.01 -6.77 -21.02
N LYS A 648 -17.25 -7.28 -21.05
CA LYS A 648 -18.23 -7.07 -19.96
C LYS A 648 -17.75 -7.66 -18.63
N LYS A 649 -17.18 -8.87 -18.64
CA LYS A 649 -16.57 -9.47 -17.45
C LYS A 649 -15.35 -8.67 -16.99
N ALA A 650 -14.49 -8.25 -17.92
CA ALA A 650 -13.34 -7.43 -17.62
C ALA A 650 -13.73 -6.09 -16.96
N PHE A 651 -14.78 -5.45 -17.44
CA PHE A 651 -15.29 -4.21 -16.87
C PHE A 651 -15.91 -4.44 -15.49
N MET A 652 -16.69 -5.49 -15.30
CA MET A 652 -17.27 -5.85 -14.00
C MET A 652 -16.19 -6.16 -12.95
N THR A 653 -15.11 -6.83 -13.35
CA THR A 653 -13.95 -7.07 -12.49
C THR A 653 -13.35 -5.77 -11.95
N LEU A 654 -13.14 -4.77 -12.84
CA LEU A 654 -12.70 -3.45 -12.43
C LEU A 654 -13.70 -2.77 -11.48
N GLN A 655 -14.99 -2.74 -11.84
CA GLN A 655 -16.01 -2.11 -11.00
C GLN A 655 -16.06 -2.73 -9.59
N THR A 656 -15.89 -4.04 -9.48
CA THR A 656 -15.84 -4.72 -8.20
C THR A 656 -14.64 -4.27 -7.37
N CYS A 657 -13.47 -4.11 -7.99
CA CYS A 657 -12.28 -3.59 -7.32
C CYS A 657 -12.46 -2.14 -6.87
N LEU A 658 -13.03 -1.29 -7.72
CA LEU A 658 -13.33 0.11 -7.36
C LEU A 658 -14.33 0.19 -6.21
N LYS A 659 -15.29 -0.73 -6.16
CA LYS A 659 -16.33 -0.74 -5.14
C LYS A 659 -15.85 -1.23 -3.78
N TYR A 660 -15.07 -2.32 -3.75
CA TYR A 660 -14.74 -3.02 -2.52
C TYR A 660 -13.25 -2.99 -2.14
N GLY A 661 -12.37 -2.75 -3.10
CA GLY A 661 -10.92 -2.80 -2.91
C GLY A 661 -10.30 -1.49 -2.46
N MET A 662 -11.08 -0.41 -2.36
CA MET A 662 -10.58 0.91 -2.00
C MET A 662 -11.63 1.76 -1.30
N SER A 663 -11.17 2.76 -0.52
CA SER A 663 -12.05 3.75 0.05
C SER A 663 -12.47 4.80 -1.00
N HIS A 664 -13.63 5.44 -0.77
CA HIS A 664 -14.22 6.39 -1.72
C HIS A 664 -14.09 7.84 -1.32
N ASP A 665 -13.85 8.08 -0.05
CA ASP A 665 -13.69 9.40 0.54
C ASP A 665 -12.33 10.03 0.18
N ALA A 666 -11.26 9.22 0.15
CA ALA A 666 -9.93 9.68 -0.19
C ALA A 666 -9.14 8.69 -1.07
N HIS A 667 -9.82 7.81 -1.77
CA HIS A 667 -9.27 6.92 -2.79
C HIS A 667 -8.08 6.06 -2.34
N GLN A 668 -8.17 5.50 -1.11
CA GLN A 668 -7.10 4.69 -0.57
C GLN A 668 -7.32 3.20 -0.79
N THR A 669 -6.37 2.55 -1.43
CA THR A 669 -6.37 1.09 -1.56
C THR A 669 -5.79 0.43 -0.33
N GLN A 670 -6.19 -0.81 -0.07
CA GLN A 670 -5.64 -1.65 0.99
C GLN A 670 -5.21 -3.01 0.45
N GLU A 671 -4.38 -3.71 1.20
CA GLU A 671 -3.91 -5.02 0.78
C GLU A 671 -5.00 -6.08 0.86
N ARG A 672 -5.86 -6.00 1.86
CA ARG A 672 -6.96 -6.94 2.09
C ARG A 672 -8.21 -6.18 2.48
N PHE A 673 -9.35 -6.72 2.17
CA PHE A 673 -10.61 -6.13 2.57
C PHE A 673 -11.61 -7.22 3.01
N ASN A 674 -12.58 -6.80 3.81
CA ASN A 674 -13.65 -7.65 4.31
C ASN A 674 -14.97 -7.02 3.95
N LEU A 675 -15.80 -7.74 3.19
CA LEU A 675 -17.09 -7.23 2.73
C LEU A 675 -18.09 -6.97 3.85
N ARG A 676 -17.88 -7.58 5.03
CA ARG A 676 -18.73 -7.40 6.21
C ARG A 676 -18.20 -6.34 7.16
N ASN A 677 -16.95 -5.95 7.02
CA ASN A 677 -16.31 -4.96 7.87
C ASN A 677 -15.53 -3.96 7.02
N PRO A 678 -16.16 -2.88 6.56
CA PRO A 678 -15.52 -1.86 5.73
C PRO A 678 -14.40 -1.09 6.43
N ALA A 679 -14.29 -1.21 7.75
CA ALA A 679 -13.16 -0.66 8.52
C ALA A 679 -11.92 -1.58 8.53
N PHE A 680 -12.02 -2.78 7.98
CA PHE A 680 -10.87 -3.67 7.81
C PHE A 680 -10.04 -3.20 6.61
N ALA A 681 -8.97 -2.49 6.87
CA ALA A 681 -8.10 -1.88 5.86
C ALA A 681 -6.60 -2.04 6.21
N PRO A 682 -6.11 -3.28 6.32
CA PRO A 682 -4.70 -3.51 6.61
C PRO A 682 -3.82 -2.98 5.47
N TRP A 683 -2.65 -2.47 5.84
CA TRP A 683 -1.67 -1.88 4.91
C TRP A 683 -2.24 -0.82 3.97
N GLN A 684 -3.10 0.04 4.47
CA GLN A 684 -3.57 1.22 3.77
C GLN A 684 -2.64 2.43 4.06
N PRO A 685 -2.22 3.19 3.05
CA PRO A 685 -2.40 2.95 1.62
C PRO A 685 -1.55 1.78 1.13
N ASN A 686 -1.97 1.16 0.01
CA ASN A 686 -1.25 0.05 -0.59
C ASN A 686 -0.81 0.39 -2.02
N GLY A 687 0.49 0.51 -2.23
CA GLY A 687 1.04 0.93 -3.53
C GLY A 687 0.79 -0.07 -4.66
N SER A 688 0.89 -1.37 -4.39
CA SER A 688 0.59 -2.38 -5.39
C SER A 688 -0.91 -2.42 -5.75
N GLY A 689 -1.79 -2.15 -4.78
CA GLY A 689 -3.22 -1.96 -5.03
C GLY A 689 -3.50 -0.77 -5.94
N ASN A 690 -2.85 0.38 -5.67
CA ASN A 690 -2.94 1.56 -6.54
C ASN A 690 -2.54 1.21 -7.98
N GLY A 691 -1.36 0.61 -8.16
CA GLY A 691 -0.84 0.25 -9.47
C GLY A 691 -1.77 -0.73 -10.23
N ARG A 692 -2.31 -1.72 -9.53
CA ARG A 692 -3.26 -2.69 -10.13
C ARG A 692 -4.53 -2.01 -10.63
N ILE A 693 -5.12 -1.12 -9.84
CA ILE A 693 -6.30 -0.36 -10.27
C ILE A 693 -5.95 0.56 -11.45
N ILE A 694 -4.84 1.29 -11.40
CA ILE A 694 -4.39 2.13 -12.51
C ILE A 694 -4.27 1.29 -13.81
N ASP A 695 -3.63 0.11 -13.73
CA ASP A 695 -3.45 -0.77 -14.89
C ASP A 695 -4.80 -1.28 -15.44
N MET A 696 -5.72 -1.66 -14.55
CA MET A 696 -7.06 -2.09 -14.93
C MET A 696 -7.91 -0.96 -15.55
N MET A 697 -7.79 0.27 -15.05
CA MET A 697 -8.44 1.44 -15.61
C MET A 697 -7.89 1.76 -17.01
N LEU A 698 -6.57 1.70 -17.20
CA LEU A 698 -5.92 1.87 -18.51
C LEU A 698 -6.34 0.80 -19.51
N ASN A 699 -6.54 -0.43 -19.06
CA ASN A 699 -7.08 -1.50 -19.89
C ASN A 699 -8.54 -1.20 -20.30
N ALA A 700 -9.36 -0.70 -19.37
CA ALA A 700 -10.74 -0.34 -19.65
C ALA A 700 -10.85 0.79 -20.70
N LEU A 701 -10.02 1.84 -20.61
CA LEU A 701 -9.96 2.93 -21.60
C LEU A 701 -9.70 2.42 -23.02
N TYR A 702 -8.82 1.43 -23.18
CA TYR A 702 -8.51 0.86 -24.48
C TYR A 702 -9.74 0.23 -25.15
N PHE A 703 -10.69 -0.28 -24.36
CA PHE A 703 -11.90 -0.93 -24.85
C PHE A 703 -13.09 0.02 -24.94
N GLU A 704 -13.18 1.02 -24.06
CA GLU A 704 -14.20 2.08 -24.18
C GLU A 704 -14.12 2.86 -25.50
N ASN A 705 -12.93 2.93 -26.10
CA ASN A 705 -12.70 3.62 -27.37
C ASN A 705 -12.86 2.71 -28.60
N LYS A 706 -13.26 1.46 -28.43
CA LYS A 706 -13.50 0.51 -29.54
C LYS A 706 -14.97 0.38 -29.94
N ASP A 707 -15.90 0.94 -29.15
CA ASP A 707 -17.32 1.07 -29.45
C ASP A 707 -17.61 2.46 -30.05
#